data_e98d65aad27d497da7e8fb80ddc71a3c
#
_entry.id   e98d65aad27d497da7e8fb80ddc71a3c
#
_cell.length_a   1.000
_cell.length_b   1.000
_cell.length_c   1.000
_cell.angle_alpha   90.00
_cell.angle_beta   90.00
_cell.angle_gamma   90.00
#
_symmetry.space_group_name_H-M   'P 1'
#
loop_
_entity.id
_entity.type
_entity.pdbx_description
1 polymer ?
#
loop_
_entity_poly.entity_id
_entity_poly.type
_entity_poly.pdbx_seq_one_letter_code
_entity_poly.pdbx_strand_id
1 'polypeptide(L)'
;MRSRFRLKEGWSTYFLLLIIHMLAVWALSAAEWADGLGLLIWVVFLAVTLGMLLAKQRWLPGVVSHILATLVGLAWTVFLVSHILPGAMAVKERMLALVYRFMAWLDVALGQGVSGDGVIFVLQLGVLLWLAAYLGTWFTFRRHQVWAAIIPVGLVILINSLYAPSGVGIYFVLYLFCALLLIVRVHVLAEQTRWQANRIAFSPDIAWDFLRDGVILSLVIVLSALFLPNALASPRWSDIWDTFSRPWQRVQDEWARLYSSLRSQQAQEGISFGRALALGGPVRLSDTPFMVVESPRPLYWRAAVYDEYTGRGWVNSDRFSATWPAREYWPVPTFDSAQEITQTVKPLQSGEFRVYAAGQPIWADIPVAADVTYVGMSRGGGMITGLAEPSSIRALRAVSPSAGYTVISSVPTVSERRLRDAGTNYPTYVLERYLNLPATLPSRVVDLAREITASANTPYEACVAIERYLRREYRYDQSVEAPPPGADAVDHFLFVSKAGYCDYYASAMVVMLRAIGIPARIAAGYTSGGWDPNRRGYVVLYSDAHSWPEVFFPNYGWIPFEPTASEPLIARPSDEPQGLIGIGIVPPALREDEEEAKFGADELAEGAQGGATTPAAPETALRGWRAVALGAGVLALLAGLGAALWGALAVRRMKPAERLFALLVWLARLAGVRKGDSETPREFAARLARTIGGCEPEALFFADLYYQERFSARKAAPVDRDAIRRSWASLRRRILAYRWRRLRLALTPKPRVVRVPITRL
;
A
#
# COMPACT_ATOMS: atom_id res chain seq x y z
N MET A 1 2.43 41.37 34.62
CA MET A 1 3.25 40.26 34.06
C MET A 1 2.47 39.49 32.98
N ARG A 2 2.56 39.91 31.72
CA ARG A 2 2.08 39.11 30.56
C ARG A 2 3.29 38.84 29.67
N SER A 3 4.12 37.84 29.98
CA SER A 3 5.08 37.32 29.02
C SER A 3 4.29 36.63 27.92
N ARG A 4 4.05 37.32 26.81
CA ARG A 4 3.50 36.69 25.60
C ARG A 4 4.46 35.56 25.20
N PHE A 5 3.98 34.34 25.23
CA PHE A 5 4.68 33.18 24.75
C PHE A 5 5.02 33.41 23.28
N ARG A 6 6.23 33.88 22.99
CA ARG A 6 6.72 34.12 21.62
C ARG A 6 7.58 32.93 21.23
N LEU A 7 7.07 32.10 20.33
CA LEU A 7 7.88 31.07 19.66
C LEU A 7 8.91 31.77 18.76
N LYS A 8 10.18 31.69 19.12
CA LYS A 8 11.28 32.25 18.29
C LYS A 8 11.29 31.67 16.89
N GLU A 9 11.00 30.38 16.74
CA GLU A 9 10.91 29.64 15.49
C GLU A 9 9.63 29.94 14.72
N GLY A 10 8.65 30.57 15.33
CA GLY A 10 7.36 30.91 14.75
C GLY A 10 6.36 29.74 14.70
N TRP A 11 5.09 30.10 14.67
CA TRP A 11 3.98 29.13 14.55
C TRP A 11 3.99 28.36 13.23
N SER A 12 4.59 28.90 12.16
CA SER A 12 4.71 28.22 10.87
C SER A 12 5.52 26.93 10.96
N THR A 13 6.58 26.91 11.77
CA THR A 13 7.37 25.67 12.01
C THR A 13 6.54 24.61 12.74
N TYR A 14 5.73 25.02 13.73
CA TYR A 14 4.83 24.11 14.42
C TYR A 14 3.78 23.51 13.48
N PHE A 15 3.12 24.34 12.67
CA PHE A 15 2.09 23.84 11.73
C PHE A 15 2.68 22.97 10.62
N LEU A 16 3.87 23.26 10.11
CA LEU A 16 4.54 22.39 9.15
C LEU A 16 4.87 21.02 9.75
N LEU A 17 5.40 20.99 10.98
CA LEU A 17 5.64 19.74 11.72
C LEU A 17 4.33 18.97 11.94
N LEU A 18 3.27 19.65 12.34
CA LEU A 18 1.97 19.03 12.54
C LEU A 18 1.45 18.42 11.23
N ILE A 19 1.50 19.17 10.13
CA ILE A 19 1.02 18.73 8.82
C ILE A 19 1.79 17.49 8.33
N ILE A 20 3.13 17.48 8.38
CA ILE A 20 3.90 16.30 7.90
C ILE A 20 3.59 15.04 8.68
N HIS A 21 3.36 15.13 9.99
CA HIS A 21 2.99 13.96 10.80
C HIS A 21 1.52 13.56 10.61
N MET A 22 0.62 14.53 10.39
CA MET A 22 -0.78 14.25 10.04
C MET A 22 -0.90 13.56 8.68
N LEU A 23 -0.07 13.93 7.70
CA LEU A 23 -0.03 13.27 6.40
C LEU A 23 0.30 11.77 6.52
N ALA A 24 1.17 11.39 7.47
CA ALA A 24 1.43 9.98 7.74
C ALA A 24 0.17 9.25 8.25
N VAL A 25 -0.55 9.86 9.19
CA VAL A 25 -1.80 9.27 9.70
C VAL A 25 -2.87 9.18 8.62
N TRP A 26 -3.02 10.21 7.81
CA TRP A 26 -3.97 10.18 6.69
C TRP A 26 -3.61 9.15 5.64
N ALA A 27 -2.32 9.00 5.31
CA ALA A 27 -1.85 7.95 4.40
C ALA A 27 -2.14 6.54 4.94
N LEU A 28 -1.92 6.31 6.23
CA LEU A 28 -2.21 5.03 6.90
C LEU A 28 -3.72 4.77 6.99
N SER A 29 -4.51 5.80 7.29
CA SER A 29 -5.97 5.67 7.34
C SER A 29 -6.59 5.42 5.96
N ALA A 30 -6.04 6.04 4.90
CA ALA A 30 -6.50 5.82 3.53
C ALA A 30 -6.12 4.44 2.98
N ALA A 31 -5.14 3.77 3.58
CA ALA A 31 -4.76 2.40 3.24
C ALA A 31 -5.67 1.34 3.93
N GLU A 32 -6.52 1.74 4.88
CA GLU A 32 -7.49 0.87 5.57
C GLU A 32 -6.92 -0.42 6.18
N TRP A 33 -5.65 -0.40 6.66
CA TRP A 33 -4.99 -1.58 7.24
C TRP A 33 -5.75 -2.23 8.39
N ALA A 34 -6.37 -1.41 9.25
CA ALA A 34 -7.13 -1.84 10.40
C ALA A 34 -8.15 -0.77 10.82
N ASP A 35 -9.19 -1.18 11.56
CA ASP A 35 -10.14 -0.24 12.14
C ASP A 35 -9.48 0.62 13.21
N GLY A 36 -9.87 1.90 13.29
CA GLY A 36 -9.42 2.82 14.34
C GLY A 36 -8.13 3.60 14.03
N LEU A 37 -7.52 3.46 12.85
CA LEU A 37 -6.32 4.23 12.46
C LEU A 37 -6.55 5.74 12.52
N GLY A 38 -7.77 6.22 12.26
CA GLY A 38 -8.12 7.64 12.37
C GLY A 38 -7.92 8.24 13.77
N LEU A 39 -7.97 7.42 14.84
CA LEU A 39 -7.69 7.87 16.21
C LEU A 39 -6.24 8.33 16.41
N LEU A 40 -5.31 7.85 15.58
CA LEU A 40 -3.89 8.21 15.65
C LEU A 40 -3.62 9.69 15.36
N ILE A 41 -4.58 10.43 14.75
CA ILE A 41 -4.55 11.88 14.64
C ILE A 41 -4.34 12.54 15.99
N TRP A 42 -5.05 12.09 17.03
CA TRP A 42 -4.95 12.64 18.38
C TRP A 42 -3.64 12.25 19.07
N VAL A 43 -3.07 11.08 18.73
CA VAL A 43 -1.72 10.68 19.18
C VAL A 43 -0.68 11.65 18.65
N VAL A 44 -0.68 11.91 17.35
CA VAL A 44 0.26 12.81 16.68
C VAL A 44 0.08 14.26 17.13
N PHE A 45 -1.15 14.73 17.25
CA PHE A 45 -1.43 16.09 17.69
C PHE A 45 -0.85 16.36 19.09
N LEU A 46 -1.09 15.47 20.05
CA LEU A 46 -0.55 15.61 21.39
C LEU A 46 0.97 15.45 21.40
N ALA A 47 1.54 14.53 20.61
CA ALA A 47 2.98 14.30 20.51
C ALA A 47 3.74 15.55 20.01
N VAL A 48 3.26 16.17 18.93
CA VAL A 48 3.84 17.41 18.37
C VAL A 48 3.71 18.56 19.35
N THR A 49 2.54 18.70 19.97
CA THR A 49 2.30 19.78 20.94
C THR A 49 3.17 19.63 22.17
N LEU A 50 3.21 18.43 22.76
CA LEU A 50 4.03 18.14 23.95
C LEU A 50 5.53 18.24 23.61
N GLY A 51 5.95 17.77 22.45
CA GLY A 51 7.33 17.89 21.96
C GLY A 51 7.79 19.35 21.88
N MET A 52 6.94 20.22 21.33
CA MET A 52 7.20 21.66 21.30
C MET A 52 7.29 22.26 22.71
N LEU A 53 6.33 21.95 23.59
CA LEU A 53 6.30 22.48 24.94
C LEU A 53 7.52 22.07 25.76
N LEU A 54 7.86 20.78 25.72
CA LEU A 54 9.01 20.23 26.45
C LEU A 54 10.36 20.67 25.86
N ALA A 55 10.43 20.94 24.54
CA ALA A 55 11.63 21.51 23.93
C ALA A 55 11.89 22.96 24.38
N LYS A 56 10.84 23.72 24.68
CA LYS A 56 10.92 25.14 25.07
C LYS A 56 11.10 25.37 26.56
N GLN A 57 10.66 24.46 27.39
CA GLN A 57 10.88 24.59 28.83
C GLN A 57 12.39 24.43 29.17
N ARG A 58 12.84 25.05 30.25
CA ARG A 58 14.27 25.06 30.69
C ARG A 58 14.47 24.49 32.10
N TRP A 59 13.38 24.21 32.81
CA TRP A 59 13.41 23.79 34.21
C TRP A 59 13.54 22.28 34.40
N LEU A 60 13.16 21.47 33.40
CA LEU A 60 13.34 20.02 33.42
C LEU A 60 14.60 19.62 32.64
N PRO A 61 15.42 18.71 33.19
CA PRO A 61 16.49 18.04 32.42
C PRO A 61 15.92 17.30 31.20
N GLY A 62 16.69 17.25 30.10
CA GLY A 62 16.24 16.61 28.86
C GLY A 62 15.81 15.15 29.04
N VAL A 63 16.55 14.37 29.83
CA VAL A 63 16.23 12.95 30.13
C VAL A 63 14.87 12.83 30.82
N VAL A 64 14.59 13.67 31.81
CA VAL A 64 13.30 13.67 32.52
C VAL A 64 12.15 14.05 31.58
N SER A 65 12.39 15.01 30.67
CA SER A 65 11.42 15.38 29.64
C SER A 65 11.09 14.22 28.71
N HIS A 66 12.09 13.43 28.31
CA HIS A 66 11.87 12.25 27.45
C HIS A 66 11.13 11.14 28.18
N ILE A 67 11.48 10.84 29.43
CA ILE A 67 10.79 9.85 30.25
C ILE A 67 9.30 10.24 30.42
N LEU A 68 9.06 11.49 30.82
CA LEU A 68 7.70 12.01 30.98
C LEU A 68 6.89 11.92 29.68
N ALA A 69 7.47 12.34 28.57
CA ALA A 69 6.81 12.26 27.26
C ALA A 69 6.50 10.83 26.84
N THR A 70 7.43 9.87 27.10
CA THR A 70 7.20 8.46 26.78
C THR A 70 6.06 7.88 27.62
N LEU A 71 6.03 8.16 28.91
CA LEU A 71 4.96 7.69 29.80
C LEU A 71 3.59 8.29 29.42
N VAL A 72 3.54 9.61 29.17
CA VAL A 72 2.31 10.27 28.69
C VAL A 72 1.87 9.70 27.35
N GLY A 73 2.82 9.49 26.43
CA GLY A 73 2.51 8.94 25.11
C GLY A 73 1.96 7.53 25.15
N LEU A 74 2.59 6.66 25.93
CA LEU A 74 2.12 5.29 26.10
C LEU A 74 0.72 5.28 26.72
N ALA A 75 0.52 6.02 27.80
CA ALA A 75 -0.79 6.09 28.47
C ALA A 75 -1.87 6.66 27.53
N TRP A 76 -1.56 7.70 26.76
CA TRP A 76 -2.48 8.32 25.82
C TRP A 76 -2.82 7.40 24.65
N THR A 77 -1.82 6.72 24.08
CA THR A 77 -2.03 5.77 22.98
C THR A 77 -2.86 4.58 23.43
N VAL A 78 -2.54 3.98 24.58
CA VAL A 78 -3.33 2.89 25.17
C VAL A 78 -4.77 3.34 25.44
N PHE A 79 -4.95 4.53 26.00
CA PHE A 79 -6.27 5.09 26.24
C PHE A 79 -7.08 5.24 24.96
N LEU A 80 -6.53 5.85 23.92
CA LEU A 80 -7.22 6.04 22.62
C LEU A 80 -7.53 4.71 21.94
N VAL A 81 -6.56 3.79 21.86
CA VAL A 81 -6.76 2.48 21.23
C VAL A 81 -7.75 1.62 21.99
N SER A 82 -7.88 1.80 23.32
CA SER A 82 -8.92 1.11 24.11
C SER A 82 -10.34 1.40 23.63
N HIS A 83 -10.57 2.53 22.96
CA HIS A 83 -11.88 2.90 22.41
C HIS A 83 -12.25 2.15 21.12
N ILE A 84 -11.32 1.41 20.52
CA ILE A 84 -11.62 0.49 19.40
C ILE A 84 -12.36 -0.75 19.91
N LEU A 85 -12.18 -1.09 21.19
CA LEU A 85 -12.88 -2.22 21.82
C LEU A 85 -14.35 -1.90 22.07
N PRO A 86 -15.24 -2.92 22.15
CA PRO A 86 -16.68 -2.72 22.29
C PRO A 86 -17.07 -1.76 23.42
N GLY A 87 -18.01 -0.86 23.13
CA GLY A 87 -18.45 0.21 24.03
C GLY A 87 -19.12 -0.25 25.33
N ALA A 88 -19.63 -1.49 25.37
CA ALA A 88 -20.27 -2.08 26.55
C ALA A 88 -19.29 -2.37 27.70
N MET A 89 -17.97 -2.45 27.44
CA MET A 89 -16.96 -2.70 28.47
C MET A 89 -16.60 -1.43 29.23
N ALA A 90 -16.37 -1.55 30.55
CA ALA A 90 -15.81 -0.47 31.37
C ALA A 90 -14.35 -0.15 30.90
N VAL A 91 -13.90 1.11 31.08
CA VAL A 91 -12.56 1.55 30.65
C VAL A 91 -11.45 0.65 31.24
N LYS A 92 -11.59 0.24 32.52
CA LYS A 92 -10.64 -0.67 33.17
C LYS A 92 -10.57 -2.02 32.47
N GLU A 93 -11.71 -2.57 32.07
CA GLU A 93 -11.82 -3.87 31.40
C GLU A 93 -11.19 -3.80 29.98
N ARG A 94 -11.43 -2.71 29.24
CA ARG A 94 -10.80 -2.47 27.94
C ARG A 94 -9.28 -2.40 28.04
N MET A 95 -8.74 -1.69 29.04
CA MET A 95 -7.31 -1.64 29.27
C MET A 95 -6.71 -3.00 29.62
N LEU A 96 -7.37 -3.78 30.45
CA LEU A 96 -6.94 -5.14 30.77
C LEU A 96 -7.00 -6.05 29.54
N ALA A 97 -8.05 -5.93 28.73
CA ALA A 97 -8.18 -6.67 27.47
C ALA A 97 -7.05 -6.33 26.50
N LEU A 98 -6.64 -5.06 26.38
CA LEU A 98 -5.48 -4.67 25.57
C LEU A 98 -4.18 -5.29 26.08
N VAL A 99 -3.95 -5.30 27.39
CA VAL A 99 -2.76 -5.94 27.98
C VAL A 99 -2.75 -7.44 27.68
N TYR A 100 -3.89 -8.11 27.86
CA TYR A 100 -4.01 -9.54 27.54
C TYR A 100 -3.76 -9.83 26.07
N ARG A 101 -4.35 -9.03 25.16
CA ARG A 101 -4.12 -9.16 23.72
C ARG A 101 -2.66 -8.91 23.34
N PHE A 102 -2.02 -7.93 23.99
CA PHE A 102 -0.60 -7.66 23.76
C PHE A 102 0.30 -8.82 24.22
N MET A 103 0.00 -9.43 25.37
CA MET A 103 0.73 -10.63 25.84
C MET A 103 0.52 -11.81 24.89
N ALA A 104 -0.71 -12.06 24.46
CA ALA A 104 -0.99 -13.08 23.46
C ALA A 104 -0.28 -12.83 22.12
N TRP A 105 -0.21 -11.57 21.68
CA TRP A 105 0.55 -11.21 20.51
C TRP A 105 2.07 -11.44 20.72
N LEU A 106 2.58 -11.14 21.90
CA LEU A 106 3.99 -11.34 22.24
C LEU A 106 4.35 -12.84 22.23
N ASP A 107 3.50 -13.69 22.76
CA ASP A 107 3.67 -15.15 22.72
C ASP A 107 3.71 -15.65 21.26
N VAL A 108 2.81 -15.14 20.40
CA VAL A 108 2.81 -15.44 18.97
C VAL A 108 4.10 -14.92 18.29
N ALA A 109 4.53 -13.71 18.62
CA ALA A 109 5.72 -13.10 18.01
C ALA A 109 7.01 -13.85 18.37
N LEU A 110 7.10 -14.37 19.61
CA LEU A 110 8.24 -15.15 20.08
C LEU A 110 8.15 -16.62 19.65
N GLY A 111 6.93 -17.18 19.40
CA GLY A 111 6.64 -18.60 19.15
C GLY A 111 6.43 -18.90 17.70
N GLN A 112 6.69 -18.30 16.67
CA GLN A 112 6.43 -18.61 15.24
C GLN A 112 4.94 -18.71 14.84
N GLY A 113 4.00 -18.30 15.69
CA GLY A 113 2.57 -18.27 15.35
C GLY A 113 2.20 -17.13 14.38
N VAL A 114 0.93 -17.11 13.93
CA VAL A 114 0.33 -16.06 13.10
C VAL A 114 -0.57 -15.18 13.96
N SER A 115 -0.45 -13.86 13.89
CA SER A 115 -1.34 -12.94 14.60
C SER A 115 -2.36 -12.32 13.65
N GLY A 116 -3.62 -12.29 14.09
CA GLY A 116 -4.74 -11.64 13.39
C GLY A 116 -5.27 -10.40 14.12
N ASP A 117 -4.53 -9.83 15.08
CA ASP A 117 -5.05 -8.78 15.94
C ASP A 117 -4.73 -7.37 15.39
N GLY A 118 -5.68 -6.79 14.61
CA GLY A 118 -5.58 -5.44 14.10
C GLY A 118 -5.52 -4.35 15.18
N VAL A 119 -6.08 -4.57 16.37
CA VAL A 119 -6.03 -3.59 17.48
C VAL A 119 -4.61 -3.45 18.01
N ILE A 120 -3.87 -4.57 18.13
CA ILE A 120 -2.47 -4.54 18.56
C ILE A 120 -1.59 -3.88 17.49
N PHE A 121 -1.89 -4.07 16.22
CA PHE A 121 -1.21 -3.34 15.14
C PHE A 121 -1.39 -1.82 15.28
N VAL A 122 -2.63 -1.34 15.50
CA VAL A 122 -2.92 0.09 15.72
C VAL A 122 -2.20 0.62 16.97
N LEU A 123 -2.12 -0.17 18.04
CA LEU A 123 -1.39 0.19 19.25
C LEU A 123 0.10 0.40 18.98
N GLN A 124 0.74 -0.54 18.30
CA GLN A 124 2.18 -0.48 17.98
C GLN A 124 2.48 0.69 17.05
N LEU A 125 1.65 0.87 16.01
CA LEU A 125 1.77 1.98 15.09
C LEU A 125 1.58 3.33 15.79
N GLY A 126 0.64 3.42 16.75
CA GLY A 126 0.43 4.60 17.57
C GLY A 126 1.64 4.96 18.43
N VAL A 127 2.29 3.97 19.06
CA VAL A 127 3.53 4.19 19.83
C VAL A 127 4.66 4.66 18.92
N LEU A 128 4.81 4.06 17.73
CA LEU A 128 5.83 4.44 16.74
C LEU A 128 5.64 5.87 16.24
N LEU A 129 4.41 6.24 15.89
CA LEU A 129 4.06 7.60 15.46
C LEU A 129 4.23 8.62 16.59
N TRP A 130 3.89 8.25 17.84
CA TRP A 130 4.17 9.09 19.00
C TRP A 130 5.64 9.42 19.12
N LEU A 131 6.50 8.39 19.10
CA LEU A 131 7.95 8.57 19.21
C LEU A 131 8.52 9.42 18.07
N ALA A 132 8.12 9.14 16.83
CA ALA A 132 8.55 9.90 15.66
C ALA A 132 8.13 11.37 15.75
N ALA A 133 6.87 11.64 16.08
CA ALA A 133 6.33 12.99 16.17
C ALA A 133 6.89 13.78 17.35
N TYR A 134 7.00 13.16 18.53
CA TYR A 134 7.56 13.78 19.70
C TYR A 134 9.05 14.10 19.52
N LEU A 135 9.88 13.10 19.16
CA LEU A 135 11.32 13.29 19.00
C LEU A 135 11.63 14.23 17.85
N GLY A 136 10.96 14.06 16.70
CA GLY A 136 11.13 14.94 15.55
C GLY A 136 10.84 16.40 15.90
N THR A 137 9.76 16.67 16.61
CA THR A 137 9.40 18.02 17.08
C THR A 137 10.38 18.53 18.11
N TRP A 138 10.74 17.71 19.11
CA TRP A 138 11.69 18.09 20.16
C TRP A 138 13.06 18.46 19.57
N PHE A 139 13.62 17.66 18.66
CA PHE A 139 14.91 17.94 18.02
C PHE A 139 14.86 19.18 17.12
N THR A 140 13.76 19.38 16.42
CA THR A 140 13.57 20.58 15.58
C THR A 140 13.54 21.85 16.41
N PHE A 141 12.77 21.90 17.52
CA PHE A 141 12.66 23.09 18.38
C PHE A 141 13.83 23.29 19.34
N ARG A 142 14.53 22.22 19.73
CA ARG A 142 15.63 22.29 20.71
C ARG A 142 17.00 22.43 20.05
N ARG A 143 17.21 21.76 18.91
CA ARG A 143 18.52 21.65 18.23
C ARG A 143 18.52 22.13 16.78
N HIS A 144 17.41 22.56 16.25
CA HIS A 144 17.21 22.93 14.82
C HIS A 144 17.55 21.77 13.86
N GLN A 145 17.39 20.52 14.30
CA GLN A 145 17.64 19.30 13.53
C GLN A 145 16.33 18.79 12.94
N VAL A 146 16.04 19.14 11.70
CA VAL A 146 14.80 18.76 10.99
C VAL A 146 14.76 17.31 10.54
N TRP A 147 15.92 16.69 10.31
CA TRP A 147 16.00 15.35 9.79
C TRP A 147 15.38 14.31 10.72
N ALA A 148 15.43 14.55 12.03
CA ALA A 148 14.76 13.70 13.02
C ALA A 148 13.23 13.68 12.88
N ALA A 149 12.62 14.71 12.29
CA ALA A 149 11.20 14.74 11.98
C ALA A 149 10.90 14.20 10.58
N ILE A 150 11.77 14.49 9.60
CA ILE A 150 11.53 14.18 8.20
C ILE A 150 11.75 12.68 7.93
N ILE A 151 12.93 12.13 8.28
CA ILE A 151 13.28 10.76 7.87
C ILE A 151 12.31 9.70 8.41
N PRO A 152 11.96 9.64 9.70
CA PRO A 152 11.06 8.59 10.20
C PRO A 152 9.67 8.65 9.59
N VAL A 153 9.11 9.86 9.45
CA VAL A 153 7.78 10.07 8.87
C VAL A 153 7.77 9.74 7.37
N GLY A 154 8.81 10.17 6.65
CA GLY A 154 8.96 9.84 5.23
C GLY A 154 9.05 8.35 4.99
N LEU A 155 9.78 7.63 5.85
CA LEU A 155 9.89 6.17 5.77
C LEU A 155 8.53 5.49 6.02
N VAL A 156 7.77 5.94 7.01
CA VAL A 156 6.41 5.41 7.27
C VAL A 156 5.51 5.60 6.05
N ILE A 157 5.48 6.80 5.47
CA ILE A 157 4.62 7.06 4.29
C ILE A 157 5.13 6.28 3.07
N LEU A 158 6.44 6.19 2.87
CA LEU A 158 7.03 5.45 1.76
C LEU A 158 6.70 3.95 1.86
N ILE A 159 6.94 3.33 3.01
CA ILE A 159 6.60 1.92 3.25
C ILE A 159 5.10 1.72 3.05
N ASN A 160 4.26 2.59 3.62
CA ASN A 160 2.82 2.51 3.42
C ASN A 160 2.44 2.58 1.93
N SER A 161 3.07 3.47 1.15
CA SER A 161 2.77 3.62 -0.29
C SER A 161 3.23 2.42 -1.14
N LEU A 162 4.20 1.64 -0.66
CA LEU A 162 4.67 0.41 -1.34
C LEU A 162 3.70 -0.76 -1.17
N TYR A 163 2.93 -0.79 -0.07
CA TYR A 163 2.08 -1.92 0.31
C TYR A 163 0.58 -1.57 0.31
N ALA A 164 0.22 -0.30 0.21
CA ALA A 164 -1.16 0.15 0.21
C ALA A 164 -1.78 0.10 -1.20
N PRO A 165 -3.13 0.06 -1.28
CA PRO A 165 -3.85 0.15 -2.55
C PRO A 165 -3.49 1.40 -3.36
N SER A 166 -3.74 1.37 -4.67
CA SER A 166 -3.50 2.49 -5.57
C SER A 166 -4.19 3.78 -5.08
N GLY A 167 -3.48 4.92 -5.15
CA GLY A 167 -4.01 6.24 -4.76
C GLY A 167 -3.39 6.85 -3.50
N VAL A 168 -2.70 6.08 -2.66
CA VAL A 168 -2.06 6.57 -1.43
C VAL A 168 -0.79 7.40 -1.70
N GLY A 169 -0.18 7.24 -2.87
CA GLY A 169 1.04 7.96 -3.27
C GLY A 169 0.95 9.49 -3.22
N ILE A 170 -0.25 10.07 -3.31
CA ILE A 170 -0.46 11.52 -3.19
C ILE A 170 -0.01 12.07 -1.84
N TYR A 171 -0.16 11.29 -0.75
CA TYR A 171 0.31 11.70 0.58
C TYR A 171 1.82 11.82 0.65
N PHE A 172 2.56 10.97 -0.08
CA PHE A 172 4.02 11.07 -0.16
C PHE A 172 4.46 12.33 -0.91
N VAL A 173 3.77 12.70 -1.99
CA VAL A 173 4.01 13.93 -2.75
C VAL A 173 3.79 15.17 -1.88
N LEU A 174 2.66 15.23 -1.17
CA LEU A 174 2.33 16.32 -0.24
C LEU A 174 3.33 16.39 0.92
N TYR A 175 3.74 15.24 1.44
CA TYR A 175 4.75 15.13 2.48
C TYR A 175 6.09 15.70 2.00
N LEU A 176 6.60 15.30 0.83
CA LEU A 176 7.85 15.81 0.27
C LEU A 176 7.83 17.33 0.13
N PHE A 177 6.74 17.87 -0.38
CA PHE A 177 6.56 19.31 -0.50
C PHE A 177 6.65 20.02 0.87
N CYS A 178 5.90 19.55 1.86
CA CYS A 178 5.91 20.11 3.21
C CYS A 178 7.28 19.93 3.93
N ALA A 179 7.94 18.79 3.71
CA ALA A 179 9.26 18.51 4.26
C ALA A 179 10.34 19.46 3.70
N LEU A 180 10.33 19.71 2.38
CA LEU A 180 11.22 20.68 1.76
C LEU A 180 10.99 22.10 2.31
N LEU A 181 9.73 22.51 2.48
CA LEU A 181 9.41 23.79 3.12
C LEU A 181 9.89 23.87 4.56
N LEU A 182 9.79 22.77 5.32
CA LEU A 182 10.29 22.71 6.68
C LEU A 182 11.82 22.87 6.74
N ILE A 183 12.55 22.21 5.81
CA ILE A 183 14.01 22.34 5.67
C ILE A 183 14.38 23.81 5.42
N VAL A 184 13.78 24.42 4.41
CA VAL A 184 14.04 25.84 4.07
C VAL A 184 13.74 26.73 5.29
N ARG A 185 12.60 26.51 5.94
CA ARG A 185 12.16 27.32 7.09
C ARG A 185 13.15 27.25 8.25
N VAL A 186 13.58 26.05 8.63
CA VAL A 186 14.49 25.87 9.77
C VAL A 186 15.91 26.32 9.43
N HIS A 187 16.35 26.12 8.19
CA HIS A 187 17.65 26.63 7.72
C HIS A 187 17.72 28.16 7.81
N VAL A 188 16.71 28.85 7.29
CA VAL A 188 16.63 30.30 7.36
C VAL A 188 16.63 30.81 8.81
N LEU A 189 15.93 30.12 9.71
CA LEU A 189 15.95 30.47 11.14
C LEU A 189 17.34 30.30 11.77
N ALA A 190 18.02 29.23 11.43
CA ALA A 190 19.38 28.99 11.90
C ALA A 190 20.34 30.09 11.42
N GLU A 191 20.25 30.46 10.14
CA GLU A 191 21.08 31.52 9.56
C GLU A 191 20.72 32.89 10.14
N GLN A 192 19.45 33.22 10.32
CA GLN A 192 19.05 34.48 11.01
C GLN A 192 19.63 34.57 12.41
N THR A 193 19.67 33.45 13.15
CA THR A 193 20.28 33.41 14.49
C THR A 193 21.80 33.66 14.42
N ARG A 194 22.48 33.08 13.41
CA ARG A 194 23.93 33.34 13.16
C ARG A 194 24.19 34.79 12.77
N TRP A 195 23.37 35.36 11.86
CA TRP A 195 23.52 36.78 11.45
C TRP A 195 23.33 37.72 12.59
N GLN A 196 22.35 37.46 13.46
CA GLN A 196 22.15 38.26 14.68
C GLN A 196 23.34 38.15 15.64
N ALA A 197 23.89 36.96 15.84
CA ALA A 197 25.07 36.73 16.67
C ALA A 197 26.31 37.46 16.13
N ASN A 198 26.46 37.51 14.81
CA ASN A 198 27.57 38.16 14.11
C ASN A 198 27.30 39.64 13.81
N ARG A 199 26.20 40.22 14.34
CA ARG A 199 25.77 41.61 14.12
C ARG A 199 25.59 42.00 12.64
N ILE A 200 25.25 41.03 11.78
CA ILE A 200 24.97 41.27 10.38
C ILE A 200 23.53 41.80 10.28
N ALA A 201 23.39 42.99 9.67
CA ALA A 201 22.06 43.55 9.39
C ALA A 201 21.41 42.85 8.21
N PHE A 202 20.16 42.41 8.35
CA PHE A 202 19.35 41.81 7.31
C PHE A 202 17.94 42.38 7.29
N SER A 203 17.28 42.31 6.13
CA SER A 203 15.90 42.76 5.98
C SER A 203 14.93 41.90 6.83
N PRO A 204 13.96 42.50 7.51
CA PRO A 204 12.91 41.78 8.23
C PRO A 204 12.15 40.77 7.33
N ASP A 205 12.10 41.01 6.00
CA ASP A 205 11.33 40.24 5.03
C ASP A 205 12.15 39.09 4.39
N ILE A 206 13.45 38.99 4.72
CA ILE A 206 14.34 37.98 4.12
C ILE A 206 13.82 36.54 4.30
N ALA A 207 13.20 36.23 5.44
CA ALA A 207 12.61 34.93 5.72
C ALA A 207 11.45 34.63 4.77
N TRP A 208 10.77 35.64 4.30
CA TRP A 208 9.69 35.48 3.32
C TRP A 208 10.21 35.22 1.92
N ASP A 209 11.24 35.93 1.49
CA ASP A 209 11.83 35.73 0.18
C ASP A 209 12.36 34.31 0.05
N PHE A 210 13.09 33.80 1.04
CA PHE A 210 13.56 32.41 1.08
C PHE A 210 12.40 31.40 1.10
N LEU A 211 11.33 31.68 1.85
CA LEU A 211 10.19 30.76 1.89
C LEU A 211 9.45 30.73 0.54
N ARG A 212 9.27 31.89 -0.10
CA ARG A 212 8.68 31.98 -1.45
C ARG A 212 9.48 31.20 -2.48
N ASP A 213 10.81 31.42 -2.50
CA ASP A 213 11.71 30.76 -3.42
C ASP A 213 11.78 29.26 -3.09
N GLY A 214 11.72 28.89 -1.81
CA GLY A 214 11.60 27.51 -1.34
C GLY A 214 10.31 26.82 -1.82
N VAL A 215 9.17 27.51 -1.83
CA VAL A 215 7.91 26.98 -2.39
C VAL A 215 8.08 26.69 -3.89
N ILE A 216 8.65 27.63 -4.64
CA ILE A 216 8.86 27.46 -6.08
C ILE A 216 9.80 26.28 -6.36
N LEU A 217 10.93 26.23 -5.66
CA LEU A 217 11.92 25.18 -5.82
C LEU A 217 11.35 23.81 -5.41
N SER A 218 10.64 23.74 -4.27
CA SER A 218 10.00 22.49 -3.82
C SER A 218 8.97 22.00 -4.82
N LEU A 219 8.18 22.88 -5.41
CA LEU A 219 7.22 22.53 -6.44
C LEU A 219 7.91 22.01 -7.70
N VAL A 220 8.99 22.65 -8.15
CA VAL A 220 9.78 22.22 -9.29
C VAL A 220 10.38 20.82 -9.05
N ILE A 221 10.99 20.60 -7.87
CA ILE A 221 11.58 19.29 -7.51
C ILE A 221 10.50 18.19 -7.51
N VAL A 222 9.37 18.44 -6.86
CA VAL A 222 8.28 17.46 -6.76
C VAL A 222 7.68 17.16 -8.14
N LEU A 223 7.43 18.18 -8.96
CA LEU A 223 6.94 17.99 -10.32
C LEU A 223 7.95 17.23 -11.18
N SER A 224 9.24 17.59 -11.11
CA SER A 224 10.29 16.89 -11.84
C SER A 224 10.37 15.42 -11.42
N ALA A 225 10.25 15.12 -10.12
CA ALA A 225 10.26 13.75 -9.61
C ALA A 225 9.06 12.91 -10.10
N LEU A 226 7.90 13.52 -10.37
CA LEU A 226 6.74 12.83 -10.94
C LEU A 226 6.94 12.45 -12.42
N PHE A 227 7.76 13.19 -13.17
CA PHE A 227 8.02 12.94 -14.60
C PHE A 227 9.28 12.09 -14.87
N LEU A 228 10.16 11.91 -13.87
CA LEU A 228 11.46 11.24 -14.02
C LEU A 228 11.45 9.69 -13.97
N PRO A 229 10.47 8.96 -13.36
CA PRO A 229 10.56 7.52 -13.14
C PRO A 229 10.84 6.68 -14.39
N ASN A 230 10.33 7.11 -15.54
CA ASN A 230 10.49 6.36 -16.80
C ASN A 230 11.87 6.52 -17.45
N ALA A 231 12.66 7.52 -17.04
CA ALA A 231 13.99 7.79 -17.62
C ALA A 231 15.12 7.04 -16.89
N LEU A 232 14.88 6.58 -15.65
CA LEU A 232 15.90 5.94 -14.80
C LEU A 232 15.73 4.41 -14.69
N ALA A 233 14.75 3.81 -15.35
CA ALA A 233 14.55 2.36 -15.41
C ALA A 233 15.63 1.71 -16.29
N SER A 234 16.88 1.70 -15.82
CA SER A 234 17.98 1.03 -16.50
C SER A 234 18.33 -0.29 -15.81
N PRO A 235 18.74 -1.35 -16.57
CA PRO A 235 19.08 -2.67 -16.00
C PRO A 235 20.18 -2.62 -14.94
N ARG A 236 21.04 -1.60 -14.91
CA ARG A 236 22.13 -1.45 -13.93
C ARG A 236 21.63 -1.12 -12.51
N TRP A 237 20.50 -0.46 -12.37
CA TRP A 237 19.91 -0.12 -11.07
C TRP A 237 19.20 -1.33 -10.45
N SER A 238 18.66 -2.26 -11.25
CA SER A 238 18.04 -3.49 -10.74
C SER A 238 19.05 -4.37 -10.00
N ASP A 239 20.27 -4.54 -10.54
CA ASP A 239 21.31 -5.38 -9.92
C ASP A 239 21.77 -4.84 -8.56
N ILE A 240 21.87 -3.52 -8.41
CA ILE A 240 22.19 -2.86 -7.14
C ILE A 240 21.02 -3.03 -6.16
N TRP A 241 19.78 -2.85 -6.62
CA TRP A 241 18.58 -2.98 -5.80
C TRP A 241 18.39 -4.41 -5.30
N ASP A 242 18.65 -5.41 -6.12
CA ASP A 242 18.54 -6.83 -5.78
C ASP A 242 19.50 -7.23 -4.65
N THR A 243 20.69 -6.61 -4.61
CA THR A 243 21.67 -6.86 -3.53
C THR A 243 21.19 -6.28 -2.20
N PHE A 244 20.52 -5.12 -2.21
CA PHE A 244 19.97 -4.48 -1.01
C PHE A 244 18.62 -5.05 -0.57
N SER A 245 17.85 -5.66 -1.47
CA SER A 245 16.51 -6.18 -1.18
C SER A 245 16.51 -7.52 -0.43
N ARG A 246 17.57 -8.34 -0.56
CA ARG A 246 17.65 -9.67 0.10
C ARG A 246 17.49 -9.64 1.63
N PRO A 247 18.15 -8.76 2.41
CA PRO A 247 17.89 -8.64 3.84
C PRO A 247 16.49 -8.16 4.15
N TRP A 248 15.93 -7.30 3.26
CA TRP A 248 14.61 -6.74 3.40
C TRP A 248 13.49 -7.77 3.19
N GLN A 249 13.68 -8.74 2.29
CA GLN A 249 12.71 -9.82 2.05
C GLN A 249 12.43 -10.64 3.32
N ARG A 250 13.44 -10.94 4.13
CA ARG A 250 13.24 -11.63 5.41
C ARG A 250 12.39 -10.82 6.40
N VAL A 251 12.60 -9.51 6.44
CA VAL A 251 11.77 -8.60 7.27
C VAL A 251 10.33 -8.56 6.76
N GLN A 252 10.13 -8.58 5.44
CA GLN A 252 8.81 -8.62 4.81
C GLN A 252 8.07 -9.93 5.11
N ASP A 253 8.76 -11.06 5.00
CA ASP A 253 8.18 -12.38 5.31
C ASP A 253 7.75 -12.46 6.78
N GLU A 254 8.56 -11.94 7.69
CA GLU A 254 8.24 -11.90 9.11
C GLU A 254 7.11 -10.93 9.44
N TRP A 255 7.11 -9.77 8.78
CA TRP A 255 6.01 -8.81 8.85
C TRP A 255 4.69 -9.40 8.33
N ALA A 256 4.72 -10.07 7.18
CA ALA A 256 3.56 -10.74 6.61
C ALA A 256 3.02 -11.83 7.55
N ARG A 257 3.91 -12.58 8.23
CA ARG A 257 3.53 -13.58 9.23
C ARG A 257 2.79 -12.97 10.41
N LEU A 258 3.30 -11.86 10.97
CA LEU A 258 2.75 -11.21 12.14
C LEU A 258 1.47 -10.42 11.87
N TYR A 259 1.27 -9.98 10.63
CA TYR A 259 0.18 -9.08 10.23
C TYR A 259 -0.60 -9.57 9.00
N SER A 260 -0.58 -10.87 8.72
CA SER A 260 -1.24 -11.50 7.56
C SER A 260 -2.75 -11.26 7.46
N SER A 261 -3.39 -10.88 8.57
CA SER A 261 -4.83 -10.61 8.64
C SER A 261 -5.21 -9.14 8.49
N LEU A 262 -4.26 -8.24 8.20
CA LEU A 262 -4.59 -6.83 7.97
C LEU A 262 -5.35 -6.66 6.65
N ARG A 263 -6.45 -5.89 6.68
CA ARG A 263 -7.41 -5.76 5.56
C ARG A 263 -6.79 -5.33 4.23
N SER A 264 -5.79 -4.47 4.24
CA SER A 264 -5.21 -3.95 3.00
C SER A 264 -4.25 -4.92 2.32
N GLN A 265 -3.66 -5.88 3.03
CA GLN A 265 -2.94 -6.98 2.38
C GLN A 265 -3.89 -7.90 1.61
N GLN A 266 -5.17 -7.94 2.01
CA GLN A 266 -6.23 -8.65 1.30
C GLN A 266 -6.88 -7.81 0.19
N ALA A 267 -6.74 -6.48 0.23
CA ALA A 267 -7.32 -5.55 -0.75
C ALA A 267 -6.36 -5.17 -1.90
N GLN A 268 -5.08 -5.56 -1.85
CA GLN A 268 -4.21 -5.48 -3.03
C GLN A 268 -4.73 -6.44 -4.11
N GLU A 269 -4.55 -6.07 -5.37
CA GLU A 269 -4.90 -6.86 -6.55
C GLU A 269 -4.16 -8.21 -6.57
N GLY A 270 -4.36 -9.06 -5.56
CA GLY A 270 -3.76 -10.39 -5.46
C GLY A 270 -3.49 -10.84 -4.03
N ILE A 271 -3.64 -12.13 -3.79
CA ILE A 271 -3.27 -12.78 -2.53
C ILE A 271 -1.74 -12.89 -2.44
N SER A 272 -1.16 -12.48 -1.33
CA SER A 272 0.26 -12.71 -1.04
C SER A 272 0.43 -14.14 -0.50
N PHE A 273 1.00 -15.03 -1.29
CA PHE A 273 1.36 -16.40 -0.87
C PHE A 273 2.67 -16.39 -0.08
N GLY A 274 2.69 -15.71 1.07
CA GLY A 274 3.85 -15.63 1.98
C GLY A 274 4.12 -16.94 2.72
N ARG A 275 4.89 -16.88 3.81
CA ARG A 275 5.14 -18.04 4.67
C ARG A 275 3.97 -18.41 5.59
N ALA A 276 2.91 -17.63 5.60
CA ALA A 276 1.73 -17.84 6.41
C ALA A 276 0.45 -17.60 5.60
N LEU A 277 -0.57 -18.43 5.85
CA LEU A 277 -1.94 -18.31 5.36
C LEU A 277 -2.87 -18.15 6.57
N ALA A 278 -3.41 -16.96 6.79
CA ALA A 278 -4.31 -16.70 7.90
C ALA A 278 -5.76 -16.98 7.51
N LEU A 279 -6.51 -17.66 8.39
CA LEU A 279 -7.96 -17.78 8.29
C LEU A 279 -8.59 -16.50 8.86
N GLY A 280 -8.83 -15.54 7.96
CA GLY A 280 -9.19 -14.16 8.30
C GLY A 280 -10.65 -13.82 8.03
N GLY A 281 -10.94 -12.50 7.97
CA GLY A 281 -12.23 -11.95 7.61
C GLY A 281 -12.47 -11.87 6.10
N PRO A 282 -13.34 -10.94 5.66
CA PRO A 282 -13.77 -10.83 4.27
C PRO A 282 -12.60 -10.66 3.29
N VAL A 283 -12.65 -11.36 2.16
CA VAL A 283 -11.68 -11.28 1.07
C VAL A 283 -12.32 -10.56 -0.11
N ARG A 284 -11.61 -9.61 -0.71
CA ARG A 284 -12.01 -8.94 -1.94
C ARG A 284 -10.95 -9.20 -2.99
N LEU A 285 -11.30 -9.92 -4.02
CA LEU A 285 -10.41 -10.24 -5.14
C LEU A 285 -10.82 -9.40 -6.36
N SER A 286 -9.82 -9.04 -7.17
CA SER A 286 -10.03 -8.24 -8.38
C SER A 286 -10.14 -9.17 -9.59
N ASP A 287 -11.02 -8.84 -10.54
CA ASP A 287 -11.11 -9.53 -11.84
C ASP A 287 -10.04 -9.06 -12.84
N THR A 288 -9.00 -8.39 -12.36
CA THR A 288 -7.87 -7.96 -13.19
C THR A 288 -7.03 -9.16 -13.62
N PRO A 289 -6.68 -9.30 -14.90
CA PRO A 289 -5.79 -10.36 -15.37
C PRO A 289 -4.39 -10.25 -14.74
N PHE A 290 -3.92 -11.35 -14.16
CA PHE A 290 -2.64 -11.43 -13.45
C PHE A 290 -1.54 -12.07 -14.29
N MET A 291 -1.82 -13.21 -14.91
CA MET A 291 -0.87 -13.94 -15.74
C MET A 291 -1.57 -14.72 -16.87
N VAL A 292 -0.80 -15.14 -17.86
CA VAL A 292 -1.23 -16.09 -18.89
C VAL A 292 -0.38 -17.33 -18.77
N VAL A 293 -1.02 -18.50 -18.74
CA VAL A 293 -0.33 -19.79 -18.66
C VAL A 293 -0.64 -20.63 -19.90
N GLU A 294 0.41 -20.90 -20.69
CA GLU A 294 0.33 -21.85 -21.80
C GLU A 294 0.56 -23.26 -21.24
N SER A 295 -0.47 -24.10 -21.28
CA SER A 295 -0.46 -25.48 -20.79
C SER A 295 -1.34 -26.38 -21.68
N PRO A 296 -1.01 -27.65 -21.80
CA PRO A 296 -1.81 -28.59 -22.61
C PRO A 296 -3.21 -28.88 -22.03
N ARG A 297 -3.42 -28.61 -20.74
CA ARG A 297 -4.72 -28.80 -20.05
C ARG A 297 -4.87 -27.80 -18.88
N PRO A 298 -6.10 -27.52 -18.42
CA PRO A 298 -6.33 -26.73 -17.23
C PRO A 298 -5.81 -27.44 -15.98
N LEU A 299 -5.06 -26.73 -15.13
CA LEU A 299 -4.48 -27.21 -13.88
C LEU A 299 -4.52 -26.10 -12.84
N TYR A 300 -4.32 -26.44 -11.57
CA TYR A 300 -4.10 -25.47 -10.52
C TYR A 300 -2.63 -25.02 -10.52
N TRP A 301 -2.42 -23.70 -10.43
CA TRP A 301 -1.08 -23.07 -10.46
C TRP A 301 -0.61 -22.80 -9.04
N ARG A 302 0.11 -23.77 -8.46
CA ARG A 302 0.57 -23.70 -7.08
C ARG A 302 1.66 -22.65 -6.90
N ALA A 303 1.50 -21.82 -5.87
CA ALA A 303 2.43 -20.77 -5.44
C ALA A 303 3.20 -21.18 -4.18
N ALA A 304 2.52 -21.79 -3.22
CA ALA A 304 3.08 -22.19 -1.93
C ALA A 304 2.36 -23.41 -1.34
N VAL A 305 3.04 -24.06 -0.38
CA VAL A 305 2.51 -25.13 0.45
C VAL A 305 2.69 -24.79 1.92
N TYR A 306 1.72 -25.14 2.74
CA TYR A 306 1.74 -24.93 4.18
C TYR A 306 1.53 -26.25 4.92
N ASP A 307 2.32 -26.48 5.95
CA ASP A 307 2.40 -27.75 6.67
C ASP A 307 2.02 -27.68 8.13
N GLU A 308 2.12 -26.53 8.81
CA GLU A 308 1.83 -26.39 10.23
C GLU A 308 0.54 -25.60 10.46
N TYR A 309 -0.46 -26.25 11.10
CA TYR A 309 -1.71 -25.61 11.51
C TYR A 309 -1.55 -24.98 12.90
N THR A 310 -1.91 -23.71 13.05
CA THR A 310 -1.72 -22.93 14.27
C THR A 310 -3.00 -22.70 15.08
N GLY A 311 -4.14 -23.26 14.65
CA GLY A 311 -5.47 -22.97 15.17
C GLY A 311 -6.11 -21.70 14.58
N ARG A 312 -5.33 -20.84 13.93
CA ARG A 312 -5.83 -19.59 13.30
C ARG A 312 -5.40 -19.41 11.83
N GLY A 313 -4.69 -20.38 11.32
CA GLY A 313 -4.15 -20.37 9.99
C GLY A 313 -3.02 -21.37 9.84
N TRP A 314 -2.25 -21.22 8.80
CA TRP A 314 -1.20 -22.15 8.42
C TRP A 314 0.13 -21.44 8.27
N VAL A 315 1.21 -22.15 8.55
CA VAL A 315 2.59 -21.68 8.38
C VAL A 315 3.38 -22.69 7.56
N ASN A 316 4.27 -22.20 6.73
CA ASN A 316 5.30 -23.00 6.11
C ASN A 316 6.49 -23.08 7.10
N SER A 317 6.75 -24.27 7.64
CA SER A 317 7.79 -24.49 8.65
C SER A 317 9.19 -24.75 8.05
N ASP A 318 9.37 -24.68 6.74
CA ASP A 318 10.65 -24.91 6.08
C ASP A 318 11.71 -23.93 6.54
N ARG A 319 12.86 -24.50 6.92
CA ARG A 319 14.03 -23.75 7.39
C ARG A 319 15.20 -23.78 6.42
N PHE A 320 15.09 -24.59 5.38
CA PHE A 320 16.13 -24.74 4.38
C PHE A 320 15.72 -24.05 3.09
N SER A 321 16.72 -23.50 2.40
CA SER A 321 16.53 -22.93 1.07
C SER A 321 17.57 -23.58 0.13
N ALA A 322 17.09 -24.03 -1.02
CA ALA A 322 17.92 -24.52 -2.11
C ALA A 322 17.94 -23.49 -3.24
N THR A 323 19.06 -23.39 -3.93
CA THR A 323 19.17 -22.60 -5.15
C THR A 323 19.48 -23.51 -6.31
N TRP A 324 18.68 -23.47 -7.35
CA TRP A 324 18.86 -24.29 -8.53
C TRP A 324 19.14 -23.42 -9.77
N PRO A 325 20.18 -23.81 -10.54
CA PRO A 325 20.49 -23.09 -11.77
C PRO A 325 19.38 -23.29 -12.83
N ALA A 326 19.35 -22.42 -13.83
CA ALA A 326 18.45 -22.55 -14.96
C ALA A 326 18.75 -23.81 -15.77
N ARG A 327 17.71 -24.46 -16.27
CA ARG A 327 17.79 -25.59 -17.23
C ARG A 327 18.44 -26.86 -16.67
N GLU A 328 18.39 -27.05 -15.37
CA GLU A 328 18.80 -28.27 -14.68
C GLU A 328 17.60 -28.90 -13.99
N TYR A 329 17.53 -30.26 -13.98
CA TYR A 329 16.53 -30.98 -13.21
C TYR A 329 16.84 -30.91 -11.72
N TRP A 330 15.80 -30.71 -10.92
CA TRP A 330 15.94 -30.59 -9.49
C TRP A 330 15.92 -31.95 -8.80
N PRO A 331 16.67 -32.14 -7.72
CA PRO A 331 16.70 -33.37 -6.96
C PRO A 331 15.46 -33.51 -6.07
N VAL A 332 14.30 -33.74 -6.68
CA VAL A 332 13.00 -33.86 -5.99
C VAL A 332 12.54 -35.32 -5.93
N PRO A 333 11.66 -35.70 -4.97
CA PRO A 333 11.07 -37.02 -4.91
C PRO A 333 10.30 -37.36 -6.20
N THR A 334 10.43 -38.56 -6.69
CA THR A 334 9.67 -39.09 -7.84
C THR A 334 8.58 -40.03 -7.36
N PHE A 335 7.43 -39.98 -8.01
CA PHE A 335 6.25 -40.78 -7.67
C PHE A 335 5.72 -41.54 -8.88
N ASP A 336 5.04 -42.66 -8.61
CA ASP A 336 4.42 -43.46 -9.64
C ASP A 336 3.19 -42.75 -10.23
N SER A 337 2.85 -43.11 -11.49
CA SER A 337 1.65 -42.57 -12.16
C SER A 337 1.61 -41.03 -12.19
N ALA A 338 2.74 -40.42 -12.47
CA ALA A 338 2.86 -38.98 -12.70
C ALA A 338 3.21 -38.71 -14.18
N GLN A 339 2.73 -37.60 -14.69
CA GLN A 339 3.01 -37.10 -16.05
C GLN A 339 3.79 -35.80 -15.97
N GLU A 340 4.87 -35.69 -16.74
CA GLU A 340 5.56 -34.44 -16.93
C GLU A 340 4.75 -33.50 -17.83
N ILE A 341 4.49 -32.28 -17.34
CA ILE A 341 3.75 -31.25 -18.07
C ILE A 341 4.62 -30.03 -18.15
N THR A 342 4.82 -29.54 -19.39
CA THR A 342 5.48 -28.27 -19.64
C THR A 342 4.46 -27.12 -19.62
N GLN A 343 4.79 -26.05 -18.89
CA GLN A 343 3.96 -24.86 -18.75
C GLN A 343 4.82 -23.63 -19.00
N THR A 344 4.32 -22.66 -19.78
CA THR A 344 4.95 -21.36 -19.94
C THR A 344 4.08 -20.30 -19.27
N VAL A 345 4.63 -19.64 -18.25
CA VAL A 345 3.93 -18.64 -17.45
C VAL A 345 4.43 -17.25 -17.83
N LYS A 346 3.51 -16.37 -18.19
CA LYS A 346 3.76 -14.97 -18.58
C LYS A 346 3.02 -14.06 -17.62
N PRO A 347 3.68 -13.49 -16.57
CA PRO A 347 3.08 -12.45 -15.75
C PRO A 347 2.67 -11.24 -16.60
N LEU A 348 1.56 -10.61 -16.29
CA LEU A 348 1.11 -9.40 -17.00
C LEU A 348 1.62 -8.12 -16.34
N GLN A 349 2.17 -8.23 -15.13
CA GLN A 349 2.76 -7.11 -14.38
C GLN A 349 4.26 -7.32 -14.18
N SER A 350 5.00 -6.23 -14.08
CA SER A 350 6.43 -6.25 -13.79
C SER A 350 6.69 -6.42 -12.28
N GLY A 351 7.79 -7.06 -11.93
CA GLY A 351 8.22 -7.20 -10.53
C GLY A 351 7.78 -8.50 -9.86
N GLU A 352 7.19 -9.46 -10.61
CA GLU A 352 6.85 -10.78 -10.06
C GLU A 352 8.13 -11.64 -9.91
N PHE A 353 8.31 -12.18 -8.73
CA PHE A 353 9.40 -13.10 -8.41
C PHE A 353 8.93 -14.52 -8.14
N ARG A 354 7.63 -14.73 -7.86
CA ARG A 354 7.10 -16.05 -7.54
C ARG A 354 7.00 -16.91 -8.80
N VAL A 355 7.36 -18.18 -8.66
CA VAL A 355 7.21 -19.17 -9.71
C VAL A 355 5.95 -19.98 -9.42
N TYR A 356 4.98 -19.87 -10.33
CA TYR A 356 3.73 -20.62 -10.31
C TYR A 356 3.89 -21.85 -11.17
N ALA A 357 3.45 -23.01 -10.69
CA ALA A 357 3.57 -24.27 -11.42
C ALA A 357 2.49 -25.27 -10.98
N ALA A 358 2.04 -26.13 -11.86
CA ALA A 358 1.16 -27.24 -11.51
C ALA A 358 1.91 -28.34 -10.76
N GLY A 359 1.23 -29.08 -9.89
CA GLY A 359 1.78 -30.25 -9.23
C GLY A 359 3.15 -30.01 -8.55
N GLN A 360 4.12 -30.90 -8.82
CA GLN A 360 5.47 -30.78 -8.29
C GLN A 360 6.44 -30.32 -9.38
N PRO A 361 6.95 -29.07 -9.33
CA PRO A 361 7.95 -28.59 -10.29
C PRO A 361 9.26 -29.38 -10.16
N ILE A 362 9.86 -29.70 -11.31
CA ILE A 362 11.09 -30.51 -11.41
C ILE A 362 12.18 -29.82 -12.23
N TRP A 363 11.84 -28.77 -12.99
CA TRP A 363 12.77 -28.05 -13.87
C TRP A 363 12.22 -26.65 -14.20
N ALA A 364 13.12 -25.68 -14.41
CA ALA A 364 12.78 -24.38 -14.95
C ALA A 364 13.88 -23.84 -15.86
N ASP A 365 13.51 -22.97 -16.82
CA ASP A 365 14.44 -22.30 -17.74
C ASP A 365 15.11 -21.07 -17.12
N ILE A 366 14.71 -20.67 -15.91
CA ILE A 366 15.24 -19.56 -15.11
C ILE A 366 15.90 -20.09 -13.81
N PRO A 367 16.91 -19.37 -13.28
CA PRO A 367 17.50 -19.73 -11.98
C PRO A 367 16.53 -19.37 -10.85
N VAL A 368 16.39 -20.28 -9.89
CA VAL A 368 15.40 -20.16 -8.81
C VAL A 368 16.00 -20.39 -7.43
N ALA A 369 15.37 -19.83 -6.41
CA ALA A 369 15.52 -20.19 -5.01
C ALA A 369 14.22 -20.81 -4.50
N ALA A 370 14.31 -21.93 -3.79
CA ALA A 370 13.15 -22.61 -3.24
C ALA A 370 13.30 -22.81 -1.73
N ASP A 371 12.20 -22.64 -1.00
CA ASP A 371 12.11 -23.14 0.37
C ASP A 371 11.81 -24.65 0.26
N VAL A 372 12.60 -25.46 0.98
CA VAL A 372 12.58 -26.91 0.78
C VAL A 372 12.55 -27.69 2.07
N THR A 373 11.88 -28.86 2.03
CA THR A 373 12.06 -29.95 2.98
C THR A 373 12.97 -30.99 2.38
N TYR A 374 14.04 -31.40 3.08
CA TYR A 374 14.89 -32.48 2.63
C TYR A 374 14.37 -33.83 3.10
N VAL A 375 14.19 -34.72 2.14
CA VAL A 375 13.76 -36.11 2.34
C VAL A 375 14.95 -37.04 2.31
N GLY A 376 15.09 -37.95 3.31
CA GLY A 376 16.17 -38.90 3.35
C GLY A 376 17.56 -38.27 3.60
N MET A 377 17.61 -37.29 4.51
CA MET A 377 18.85 -36.55 4.82
C MET A 377 19.99 -37.47 5.26
N SER A 378 21.13 -37.42 4.57
CA SER A 378 22.41 -37.88 5.05
C SER A 378 23.33 -36.69 5.30
N ARG A 379 23.95 -36.61 6.48
CA ARG A 379 24.87 -35.55 6.86
C ARG A 379 26.31 -36.06 6.76
N GLY A 380 26.99 -35.75 5.66
CA GLY A 380 28.38 -36.08 5.45
C GLY A 380 29.20 -34.86 5.10
N GLY A 381 30.35 -34.62 5.80
CA GLY A 381 31.30 -33.56 5.43
C GLY A 381 30.77 -32.11 5.45
N GLY A 382 29.73 -31.82 6.22
CA GLY A 382 29.11 -30.49 6.30
C GLY A 382 28.05 -30.17 5.21
N MET A 383 27.85 -31.10 4.25
CA MET A 383 26.85 -30.95 3.20
C MET A 383 25.62 -31.81 3.50
N ILE A 384 24.43 -31.25 3.34
CA ILE A 384 23.16 -31.96 3.42
C ILE A 384 22.90 -32.54 2.03
N THR A 385 22.90 -33.87 1.90
CA THR A 385 22.50 -34.58 0.68
C THR A 385 21.16 -35.25 0.92
N GLY A 386 20.23 -35.09 -0.01
CA GLY A 386 18.90 -35.65 0.05
C GLY A 386 18.02 -35.06 -1.07
N LEU A 387 16.89 -35.67 -1.28
CA LEU A 387 15.89 -35.12 -2.19
C LEU A 387 15.24 -33.91 -1.53
N ALA A 388 15.02 -32.85 -2.30
CA ALA A 388 14.45 -31.59 -1.82
C ALA A 388 13.01 -31.45 -2.32
N GLU A 389 12.02 -31.44 -1.43
CA GLU A 389 10.63 -31.18 -1.77
C GLU A 389 10.36 -29.66 -1.65
N PRO A 390 10.09 -28.94 -2.76
CA PRO A 390 9.86 -27.50 -2.73
C PRO A 390 8.47 -27.17 -2.22
N SER A 391 8.40 -26.26 -1.25
CA SER A 391 7.15 -25.72 -0.72
C SER A 391 6.81 -24.34 -1.29
N SER A 392 7.81 -23.53 -1.65
CA SER A 392 7.65 -22.29 -2.41
C SER A 392 8.86 -22.05 -3.29
N ILE A 393 8.67 -21.42 -4.44
CA ILE A 393 9.73 -21.18 -5.41
C ILE A 393 9.72 -19.73 -5.84
N ARG A 394 10.90 -19.13 -5.92
CA ARG A 394 11.10 -17.74 -6.36
C ARG A 394 12.20 -17.67 -7.42
N ALA A 395 11.95 -16.91 -8.47
CA ALA A 395 12.98 -16.55 -9.44
C ALA A 395 14.04 -15.69 -8.75
N LEU A 396 15.31 -15.88 -9.09
CA LEU A 396 16.41 -15.04 -8.55
C LEU A 396 16.40 -13.60 -9.09
N ARG A 397 15.66 -13.36 -10.17
CA ARG A 397 15.41 -12.04 -10.77
C ARG A 397 13.94 -11.91 -11.09
N ALA A 398 13.44 -10.68 -11.10
CA ALA A 398 12.06 -10.40 -11.48
C ALA A 398 11.78 -10.92 -12.90
N VAL A 399 10.66 -11.62 -13.06
CA VAL A 399 10.22 -12.18 -14.35
C VAL A 399 9.69 -11.04 -15.21
N SER A 400 10.21 -10.95 -16.44
CA SER A 400 9.72 -9.96 -17.40
C SER A 400 8.39 -10.39 -18.01
N PRO A 401 7.37 -9.51 -18.09
CA PRO A 401 6.12 -9.80 -18.77
C PRO A 401 6.27 -10.25 -20.22
N SER A 402 7.30 -9.74 -20.91
CA SER A 402 7.55 -10.06 -22.32
C SER A 402 8.21 -11.45 -22.54
N ALA A 403 8.98 -11.92 -21.54
CA ALA A 403 9.71 -13.18 -21.66
C ALA A 403 8.98 -14.35 -20.99
N GLY A 404 8.39 -14.11 -19.81
CA GLY A 404 7.86 -15.19 -18.97
C GLY A 404 8.94 -16.16 -18.50
N TYR A 405 8.52 -17.35 -18.13
CA TYR A 405 9.40 -18.51 -17.85
C TYR A 405 8.69 -19.81 -18.21
N THR A 406 9.48 -20.84 -18.48
CA THR A 406 8.98 -22.19 -18.70
C THR A 406 9.35 -23.08 -17.51
N VAL A 407 8.39 -23.86 -17.04
CA VAL A 407 8.56 -24.84 -15.96
C VAL A 407 8.02 -26.20 -16.39
N ILE A 408 8.72 -27.27 -16.02
CA ILE A 408 8.25 -28.65 -16.16
C ILE A 408 7.88 -29.15 -14.78
N SER A 409 6.69 -29.74 -14.69
CA SER A 409 6.16 -30.30 -13.44
C SER A 409 5.73 -31.73 -13.58
N SER A 410 5.96 -32.49 -12.53
CA SER A 410 5.40 -33.83 -12.35
C SER A 410 3.99 -33.69 -11.76
N VAL A 411 2.98 -34.07 -12.54
CA VAL A 411 1.56 -33.96 -12.19
C VAL A 411 0.96 -35.36 -12.01
N PRO A 412 0.34 -35.67 -10.86
CA PRO A 412 -0.22 -37.00 -10.62
C PRO A 412 -1.39 -37.29 -11.59
N THR A 413 -1.39 -38.50 -12.12
CA THR A 413 -2.42 -39.04 -13.03
C THR A 413 -2.94 -40.40 -12.53
N VAL A 414 -3.18 -40.48 -11.23
CA VAL A 414 -3.57 -41.71 -10.52
C VAL A 414 -5.08 -41.90 -10.60
N SER A 415 -5.53 -43.10 -10.95
CA SER A 415 -6.95 -43.46 -10.95
C SER A 415 -7.49 -43.67 -9.53
N GLU A 416 -8.80 -43.54 -9.36
CA GLU A 416 -9.47 -43.80 -8.08
C GLU A 416 -9.18 -45.19 -7.51
N ARG A 417 -9.18 -46.23 -8.36
CA ARG A 417 -8.88 -47.58 -7.95
C ARG A 417 -7.50 -47.68 -7.32
N ARG A 418 -6.47 -47.13 -7.99
CA ARG A 418 -5.10 -47.16 -7.46
C ARG A 418 -4.95 -46.38 -6.16
N LEU A 419 -5.72 -45.29 -5.99
CA LEU A 419 -5.74 -44.55 -4.75
C LEU A 419 -6.41 -45.32 -3.59
N ARG A 420 -7.47 -46.12 -3.87
CA ARG A 420 -8.04 -47.04 -2.88
C ARG A 420 -7.05 -48.10 -2.46
N ASP A 421 -6.26 -48.61 -3.42
CA ASP A 421 -5.28 -49.68 -3.20
C ASP A 421 -3.93 -49.21 -2.64
N ALA A 422 -3.73 -47.88 -2.47
CA ALA A 422 -2.44 -47.29 -2.05
C ALA A 422 -1.98 -47.69 -0.65
N GLY A 423 -2.90 -48.06 0.25
CA GLY A 423 -2.62 -48.46 1.63
C GLY A 423 -2.23 -47.27 2.53
N THR A 424 -1.59 -47.61 3.67
CA THR A 424 -1.24 -46.62 4.73
C THR A 424 0.24 -46.67 5.12
N ASN A 425 1.12 -47.22 4.26
CA ASN A 425 2.55 -47.28 4.55
C ASN A 425 3.23 -45.94 4.23
N TYR A 426 2.96 -44.97 5.07
CA TYR A 426 3.50 -43.60 4.91
C TYR A 426 4.97 -43.51 5.32
N PRO A 427 5.82 -42.76 4.60
CA PRO A 427 7.18 -42.47 5.03
C PRO A 427 7.23 -41.74 6.34
N THR A 428 8.23 -41.98 7.18
CA THR A 428 8.36 -41.39 8.52
C THR A 428 8.33 -39.86 8.51
N TYR A 429 9.04 -39.23 7.55
CA TYR A 429 9.05 -37.76 7.45
C TYR A 429 7.67 -37.17 7.13
N VAL A 430 6.81 -37.93 6.44
CA VAL A 430 5.43 -37.51 6.12
C VAL A 430 4.56 -37.58 7.40
N LEU A 431 4.69 -38.65 8.17
CA LEU A 431 3.96 -38.79 9.43
C LEU A 431 4.38 -37.71 10.46
N GLU A 432 5.68 -37.48 10.60
CA GLU A 432 6.20 -36.51 11.57
C GLU A 432 5.81 -35.07 11.25
N ARG A 433 5.59 -34.74 9.99
CA ARG A 433 5.35 -33.37 9.57
C ARG A 433 3.89 -33.07 9.29
N TYR A 434 3.20 -33.97 8.60
CA TYR A 434 1.90 -33.69 8.02
C TYR A 434 0.71 -34.32 8.76
N LEU A 435 0.94 -34.78 10.01
CA LEU A 435 -0.11 -35.18 10.96
C LEU A 435 -0.24 -34.21 12.15
N ASN A 436 0.68 -33.27 12.30
CA ASN A 436 0.72 -32.38 13.46
C ASN A 436 -0.52 -31.47 13.52
N LEU A 437 -1.16 -31.47 14.70
CA LEU A 437 -2.28 -30.60 15.06
C LEU A 437 -2.02 -29.97 16.44
N PRO A 438 -2.44 -28.71 16.67
CA PRO A 438 -2.26 -28.10 17.97
C PRO A 438 -3.07 -28.82 19.06
N ALA A 439 -2.52 -28.94 20.25
CA ALA A 439 -3.19 -29.55 21.40
C ALA A 439 -4.48 -28.83 21.81
N THR A 440 -4.65 -27.60 21.35
CA THR A 440 -5.83 -26.75 21.59
C THR A 440 -6.99 -27.02 20.64
N LEU A 441 -6.82 -27.91 19.65
CA LEU A 441 -7.90 -28.25 18.72
C LEU A 441 -9.07 -28.87 19.50
N PRO A 442 -10.32 -28.36 19.38
CA PRO A 442 -11.48 -28.90 20.06
C PRO A 442 -11.80 -30.33 19.62
N SER A 443 -12.09 -31.22 20.60
CA SER A 443 -12.35 -32.63 20.31
C SER A 443 -13.51 -32.88 19.36
N ARG A 444 -14.52 -31.98 19.34
CA ARG A 444 -15.68 -32.10 18.43
C ARG A 444 -15.29 -32.07 16.95
N VAL A 445 -14.14 -31.47 16.56
CA VAL A 445 -13.61 -31.53 15.19
C VAL A 445 -13.14 -32.95 14.87
N VAL A 446 -12.46 -33.60 15.81
CA VAL A 446 -11.99 -34.99 15.68
C VAL A 446 -13.18 -35.95 15.64
N ASP A 447 -14.19 -35.72 16.49
CA ASP A 447 -15.39 -36.56 16.57
C ASP A 447 -16.20 -36.47 15.29
N LEU A 448 -16.37 -35.27 14.72
CA LEU A 448 -17.03 -35.05 13.42
C LEU A 448 -16.27 -35.76 12.28
N ALA A 449 -14.95 -35.67 12.25
CA ALA A 449 -14.14 -36.34 11.23
C ALA A 449 -14.33 -37.85 11.29
N ARG A 450 -14.35 -38.48 12.48
CA ARG A 450 -14.61 -39.89 12.68
C ARG A 450 -16.03 -40.29 12.28
N GLU A 451 -17.01 -39.47 12.60
CA GLU A 451 -18.41 -39.71 12.23
C GLU A 451 -18.58 -39.75 10.71
N ILE A 452 -18.07 -38.72 9.99
CA ILE A 452 -18.16 -38.65 8.52
C ILE A 452 -17.48 -39.84 7.85
N THR A 453 -16.36 -40.29 8.41
CA THR A 453 -15.52 -41.35 7.80
C THR A 453 -15.79 -42.74 8.35
N ALA A 454 -16.83 -42.93 9.17
CA ALA A 454 -17.11 -44.20 9.84
C ALA A 454 -17.35 -45.37 8.88
N SER A 455 -17.83 -45.12 7.65
CA SER A 455 -18.07 -46.12 6.61
C SER A 455 -16.91 -46.24 5.61
N ALA A 456 -15.87 -45.44 5.70
CA ALA A 456 -14.73 -45.46 4.81
C ALA A 456 -13.77 -46.63 5.16
N ASN A 457 -13.43 -47.45 4.20
CA ASN A 457 -12.52 -48.57 4.37
C ASN A 457 -11.08 -48.23 3.98
N THR A 458 -10.89 -47.15 3.22
CA THR A 458 -9.59 -46.73 2.70
C THR A 458 -9.36 -45.23 2.94
N PRO A 459 -8.10 -44.76 2.96
CA PRO A 459 -7.81 -43.30 3.06
C PRO A 459 -8.46 -42.49 1.94
N TYR A 460 -8.55 -43.04 0.73
CA TYR A 460 -9.22 -42.37 -0.39
C TYR A 460 -10.72 -42.15 -0.13
N GLU A 461 -11.41 -43.19 0.35
CA GLU A 461 -12.84 -43.11 0.68
C GLU A 461 -13.09 -42.10 1.82
N ALA A 462 -12.20 -42.03 2.82
CA ALA A 462 -12.26 -41.02 3.86
C ALA A 462 -12.11 -39.59 3.30
N CYS A 463 -11.17 -39.39 2.36
CA CYS A 463 -11.01 -38.10 1.67
C CYS A 463 -12.30 -37.69 0.93
N VAL A 464 -12.87 -38.60 0.13
CA VAL A 464 -14.09 -38.35 -0.65
C VAL A 464 -15.29 -38.10 0.28
N ALA A 465 -15.38 -38.79 1.41
CA ALA A 465 -16.47 -38.60 2.37
C ALA A 465 -16.42 -37.19 2.97
N ILE A 466 -15.24 -36.71 3.42
CA ILE A 466 -15.05 -35.36 3.97
C ILE A 466 -15.26 -34.29 2.89
N GLU A 467 -14.69 -34.49 1.69
CA GLU A 467 -14.87 -33.60 0.55
C GLU A 467 -16.35 -33.38 0.25
N ARG A 468 -17.12 -34.46 0.07
CA ARG A 468 -18.57 -34.44 -0.19
C ARG A 468 -19.35 -33.77 0.96
N TYR A 469 -18.99 -34.08 2.20
CA TYR A 469 -19.63 -33.48 3.38
C TYR A 469 -19.46 -31.96 3.40
N LEU A 470 -18.23 -31.46 3.23
CA LEU A 470 -17.95 -30.03 3.22
C LEU A 470 -18.69 -29.30 2.10
N ARG A 471 -18.72 -29.87 0.90
CA ARG A 471 -19.42 -29.29 -0.25
C ARG A 471 -20.93 -29.20 -0.05
N ARG A 472 -21.53 -30.14 0.67
CA ARG A 472 -22.96 -30.19 0.89
C ARG A 472 -23.43 -29.35 2.08
N GLU A 473 -22.69 -29.32 3.18
CA GLU A 473 -23.18 -28.81 4.47
C GLU A 473 -22.80 -27.33 4.72
N TYR A 474 -21.87 -26.79 3.94
CA TYR A 474 -21.35 -25.43 4.15
C TYR A 474 -21.56 -24.53 2.96
N ARG A 475 -21.86 -23.25 3.25
CA ARG A 475 -22.07 -22.22 2.23
C ARG A 475 -20.77 -21.53 1.87
N TYR A 476 -20.50 -21.36 0.57
CA TYR A 476 -19.40 -20.51 0.12
C TYR A 476 -19.75 -19.03 0.32
N ASP A 477 -18.88 -18.30 1.00
CA ASP A 477 -19.07 -16.86 1.29
C ASP A 477 -17.73 -16.18 1.55
N GLN A 478 -17.39 -15.22 0.72
CA GLN A 478 -16.16 -14.42 0.83
C GLN A 478 -16.28 -13.27 1.83
N SER A 479 -17.49 -13.00 2.32
CA SER A 479 -17.78 -11.87 3.22
C SER A 479 -17.84 -12.25 4.70
N VAL A 480 -17.47 -13.48 5.06
CA VAL A 480 -17.49 -13.96 6.45
C VAL A 480 -16.61 -13.16 7.37
N GLU A 481 -17.06 -12.98 8.61
CA GLU A 481 -16.28 -12.35 9.66
C GLU A 481 -15.14 -13.26 10.14
N ALA A 482 -14.04 -12.64 10.55
CA ALA A 482 -12.92 -13.39 11.12
C ALA A 482 -13.35 -14.11 12.42
N PRO A 483 -12.83 -15.31 12.69
CA PRO A 483 -13.05 -16.01 13.95
C PRO A 483 -12.64 -15.14 15.14
N PRO A 484 -13.40 -15.17 16.28
CA PRO A 484 -13.06 -14.39 17.45
C PRO A 484 -11.65 -14.68 17.98
N PRO A 485 -10.98 -13.71 18.62
CA PRO A 485 -9.70 -13.96 19.27
C PRO A 485 -9.78 -15.13 20.26
N GLY A 486 -8.84 -16.10 20.13
CA GLY A 486 -8.79 -17.30 20.99
C GLY A 486 -9.65 -18.48 20.52
N ALA A 487 -10.50 -18.33 19.51
CA ALA A 487 -11.22 -19.45 18.90
C ALA A 487 -10.33 -20.15 17.86
N ASP A 488 -10.44 -21.47 17.77
CA ASP A 488 -9.90 -22.23 16.64
C ASP A 488 -10.72 -21.93 15.38
N ALA A 489 -10.04 -21.62 14.27
CA ALA A 489 -10.70 -21.13 13.06
C ALA A 489 -11.47 -22.25 12.33
N VAL A 490 -10.96 -23.48 12.34
CA VAL A 490 -11.64 -24.63 11.73
C VAL A 490 -12.86 -25.04 12.57
N ASP A 491 -12.73 -25.04 13.87
CA ASP A 491 -13.86 -25.28 14.78
C ASP A 491 -14.95 -24.21 14.60
N HIS A 492 -14.56 -22.94 14.51
CA HIS A 492 -15.50 -21.83 14.26
C HIS A 492 -16.21 -21.98 12.91
N PHE A 493 -15.49 -22.36 11.86
CA PHE A 493 -16.07 -22.60 10.54
C PHE A 493 -17.08 -23.75 10.60
N LEU A 494 -16.69 -24.89 11.15
CA LEU A 494 -17.49 -26.11 11.14
C LEU A 494 -18.78 -26.00 11.98
N PHE A 495 -18.73 -25.31 13.13
CA PHE A 495 -19.83 -25.36 14.11
C PHE A 495 -20.52 -24.04 14.33
N VAL A 496 -19.91 -22.90 13.98
CA VAL A 496 -20.46 -21.58 14.29
C VAL A 496 -20.88 -20.81 13.03
N SER A 497 -19.93 -20.48 12.15
CA SER A 497 -20.23 -19.69 10.93
C SER A 497 -20.96 -20.49 9.86
N LYS A 498 -20.61 -21.77 9.69
CA LYS A 498 -21.08 -22.67 8.63
C LYS A 498 -21.01 -22.06 7.22
N ALA A 499 -20.18 -21.03 7.07
CA ALA A 499 -19.92 -20.35 5.82
C ALA A 499 -18.46 -19.89 5.78
N GLY A 500 -17.86 -19.89 4.60
CA GLY A 500 -16.46 -19.50 4.40
C GLY A 500 -16.04 -19.61 2.94
N TYR A 501 -14.81 -19.23 2.67
CA TYR A 501 -14.20 -19.34 1.33
C TYR A 501 -13.14 -20.46 1.31
N CYS A 502 -12.48 -20.67 0.16
CA CYS A 502 -11.59 -21.81 -0.11
C CYS A 502 -10.61 -22.13 1.04
N ASP A 503 -10.01 -21.12 1.70
CA ASP A 503 -9.07 -21.35 2.80
C ASP A 503 -9.72 -22.10 3.98
N TYR A 504 -10.99 -21.79 4.31
CA TYR A 504 -11.73 -22.48 5.36
C TYR A 504 -12.07 -23.91 4.99
N TYR A 505 -12.52 -24.15 3.76
CA TYR A 505 -12.83 -25.49 3.25
C TYR A 505 -11.59 -26.38 3.21
N ALA A 506 -10.50 -25.89 2.60
CA ALA A 506 -9.25 -26.61 2.53
C ALA A 506 -8.68 -26.90 3.93
N SER A 507 -8.72 -25.92 4.84
CA SER A 507 -8.27 -26.08 6.23
C SER A 507 -9.08 -27.14 6.98
N ALA A 508 -10.40 -27.08 6.86
CA ALA A 508 -11.27 -28.04 7.52
C ALA A 508 -10.99 -29.48 7.05
N MET A 509 -10.85 -29.68 5.73
CA MET A 509 -10.52 -30.98 5.18
C MET A 509 -9.17 -31.49 5.66
N VAL A 510 -8.11 -30.67 5.61
CA VAL A 510 -6.76 -31.08 6.05
C VAL A 510 -6.74 -31.39 7.55
N VAL A 511 -7.36 -30.54 8.40
CA VAL A 511 -7.40 -30.77 9.84
C VAL A 511 -8.18 -32.04 10.20
N MET A 512 -9.33 -32.27 9.57
CA MET A 512 -10.12 -33.50 9.77
C MET A 512 -9.37 -34.75 9.33
N LEU A 513 -8.68 -34.72 8.17
CA LEU A 513 -7.86 -35.84 7.69
C LEU A 513 -6.70 -36.15 8.65
N ARG A 514 -5.99 -35.14 9.11
CA ARG A 514 -4.91 -35.30 10.09
C ARG A 514 -5.44 -35.88 11.42
N ALA A 515 -6.61 -35.44 11.86
CA ALA A 515 -7.24 -35.92 13.08
C ALA A 515 -7.57 -37.43 13.08
N ILE A 516 -7.73 -38.02 11.89
CA ILE A 516 -7.95 -39.45 11.70
C ILE A 516 -6.70 -40.22 11.18
N GLY A 517 -5.52 -39.56 11.18
CA GLY A 517 -4.24 -40.21 10.84
C GLY A 517 -3.89 -40.21 9.37
N ILE A 518 -4.53 -39.42 8.53
CA ILE A 518 -4.23 -39.29 7.08
C ILE A 518 -3.39 -38.03 6.86
N PRO A 519 -2.14 -38.16 6.36
CA PRO A 519 -1.26 -37.01 6.14
C PRO A 519 -1.77 -36.11 5.00
N ALA A 520 -1.94 -34.83 5.32
CA ALA A 520 -2.46 -33.84 4.40
C ALA A 520 -1.80 -32.47 4.63
N ARG A 521 -1.79 -31.61 3.60
CA ARG A 521 -1.26 -30.25 3.64
C ARG A 521 -2.13 -29.28 2.83
N ILE A 522 -1.95 -28.00 3.00
CA ILE A 522 -2.60 -26.99 2.16
C ILE A 522 -1.65 -26.54 1.06
N ALA A 523 -2.12 -26.54 -0.16
CA ALA A 523 -1.54 -25.83 -1.29
C ALA A 523 -2.36 -24.57 -1.57
N ALA A 524 -1.68 -23.50 -1.94
CA ALA A 524 -2.31 -22.24 -2.33
C ALA A 524 -1.67 -21.69 -3.60
N GLY A 525 -2.48 -21.00 -4.41
CA GLY A 525 -2.09 -20.48 -5.71
C GLY A 525 -3.31 -19.96 -6.46
N TYR A 526 -3.50 -20.40 -7.68
CA TYR A 526 -4.62 -20.03 -8.54
C TYR A 526 -5.27 -21.25 -9.17
N THR A 527 -6.56 -21.17 -9.47
CA THR A 527 -7.24 -22.12 -10.36
C THR A 527 -6.71 -21.97 -11.79
N SER A 528 -7.21 -22.78 -12.72
CA SER A 528 -6.71 -22.77 -14.10
C SER A 528 -6.89 -21.43 -14.83
N GLY A 529 -7.86 -20.62 -14.44
CA GLY A 529 -8.33 -19.47 -15.21
C GLY A 529 -9.10 -19.87 -16.48
N GLY A 530 -9.49 -18.87 -17.27
CA GLY A 530 -10.25 -19.04 -18.51
C GLY A 530 -9.35 -19.19 -19.74
N TRP A 531 -9.69 -20.13 -20.67
CA TRP A 531 -8.95 -20.28 -21.92
C TRP A 531 -9.20 -19.12 -22.89
N ASP A 532 -8.15 -18.47 -23.37
CA ASP A 532 -8.19 -17.43 -24.39
C ASP A 532 -7.53 -17.94 -25.68
N PRO A 533 -8.31 -18.17 -26.76
CA PRO A 533 -7.78 -18.61 -28.05
C PRO A 533 -6.79 -17.64 -28.70
N ASN A 534 -6.95 -16.32 -28.45
CA ASN A 534 -6.08 -15.29 -29.03
C ASN A 534 -4.70 -15.32 -28.38
N ARG A 535 -4.66 -15.59 -27.07
CA ARG A 535 -3.42 -15.68 -26.29
C ARG A 535 -2.85 -17.11 -26.26
N ARG A 536 -3.61 -18.09 -26.77
CA ARG A 536 -3.27 -19.52 -26.75
C ARG A 536 -2.90 -20.02 -25.35
N GLY A 537 -3.62 -19.55 -24.34
CA GLY A 537 -3.32 -19.85 -22.94
C GLY A 537 -4.48 -19.55 -22.02
N TYR A 538 -4.35 -19.99 -20.79
CA TYR A 538 -5.28 -19.71 -19.71
C TYR A 538 -4.99 -18.34 -19.14
N VAL A 539 -5.94 -17.43 -19.20
CA VAL A 539 -5.87 -16.12 -18.56
C VAL A 539 -6.32 -16.28 -17.11
N VAL A 540 -5.40 -16.06 -16.20
CA VAL A 540 -5.61 -16.19 -14.77
C VAL A 540 -5.83 -14.80 -14.19
N LEU A 541 -6.94 -14.62 -13.48
CA LEU A 541 -7.32 -13.38 -12.80
C LEU A 541 -6.84 -13.43 -11.34
N TYR A 542 -6.77 -12.28 -10.69
CA TYR A 542 -6.57 -12.26 -9.24
C TYR A 542 -7.73 -12.90 -8.48
N SER A 543 -8.95 -12.87 -9.02
CA SER A 543 -10.13 -13.57 -8.47
C SER A 543 -10.06 -15.08 -8.56
N ASP A 544 -9.19 -15.64 -9.41
CA ASP A 544 -8.93 -17.08 -9.50
C ASP A 544 -8.01 -17.60 -8.38
N ALA A 545 -7.61 -16.74 -7.44
CA ALA A 545 -6.81 -17.13 -6.29
C ALA A 545 -7.54 -18.18 -5.44
N HIS A 546 -6.83 -19.28 -5.12
CA HIS A 546 -7.45 -20.47 -4.55
C HIS A 546 -6.51 -21.21 -3.60
N SER A 547 -7.09 -21.97 -2.68
CA SER A 547 -6.39 -22.91 -1.81
C SER A 547 -7.11 -24.26 -1.82
N TRP A 548 -6.33 -25.33 -1.81
CA TRP A 548 -6.84 -26.70 -1.85
C TRP A 548 -6.02 -27.64 -0.98
N PRO A 549 -6.61 -28.74 -0.48
CA PRO A 549 -5.88 -29.78 0.23
C PRO A 549 -5.09 -30.66 -0.74
N GLU A 550 -3.86 -31.01 -0.36
CA GLU A 550 -3.09 -32.11 -0.96
C GLU A 550 -2.92 -33.20 0.09
N VAL A 551 -3.33 -34.43 -0.24
CA VAL A 551 -3.26 -35.61 0.62
C VAL A 551 -2.17 -36.54 0.12
N PHE A 552 -1.33 -37.07 1.02
CA PHE A 552 -0.25 -37.98 0.65
C PHE A 552 -0.75 -39.43 0.50
N PHE A 553 -0.49 -40.01 -0.64
CA PHE A 553 -0.73 -41.43 -0.88
C PHE A 553 0.59 -42.16 -1.13
N PRO A 554 0.87 -43.26 -0.42
CA PRO A 554 2.08 -44.05 -0.64
C PRO A 554 2.28 -44.38 -2.10
N ASN A 555 3.52 -44.27 -2.60
CA ASN A 555 3.96 -44.42 -4.00
C ASN A 555 3.49 -43.32 -4.98
N TYR A 556 2.38 -42.64 -4.72
CA TYR A 556 1.79 -41.65 -5.64
C TYR A 556 2.05 -40.18 -5.22
N GLY A 557 2.50 -39.95 -3.99
CA GLY A 557 2.81 -38.64 -3.49
C GLY A 557 1.57 -37.80 -3.15
N TRP A 558 1.63 -36.49 -3.42
CA TRP A 558 0.62 -35.52 -3.07
C TRP A 558 -0.51 -35.45 -4.10
N ILE A 559 -1.70 -35.79 -3.70
CA ILE A 559 -2.89 -35.83 -4.54
C ILE A 559 -3.83 -34.70 -4.15
N PRO A 560 -4.19 -33.78 -5.05
CA PRO A 560 -5.10 -32.69 -4.76
C PRO A 560 -6.55 -33.16 -4.64
N PHE A 561 -7.33 -32.49 -3.74
CA PHE A 561 -8.77 -32.62 -3.57
C PHE A 561 -9.43 -31.24 -3.60
N GLU A 562 -10.78 -31.22 -3.81
CA GLU A 562 -11.52 -29.97 -3.93
C GLU A 562 -12.78 -29.95 -3.06
N PRO A 563 -12.65 -29.56 -1.77
CA PRO A 563 -13.81 -29.49 -0.88
C PRO A 563 -14.64 -28.22 -1.07
N THR A 564 -14.18 -27.24 -1.86
CA THR A 564 -14.86 -25.95 -2.02
C THR A 564 -16.11 -26.11 -2.88
N ALA A 565 -17.25 -25.69 -2.36
CA ALA A 565 -18.54 -25.91 -3.03
C ALA A 565 -18.68 -25.17 -4.37
N SER A 566 -18.00 -24.02 -4.54
CA SER A 566 -18.04 -23.22 -5.78
C SER A 566 -17.16 -23.78 -6.91
N GLU A 567 -16.20 -24.65 -6.61
CA GLU A 567 -15.25 -25.13 -7.60
C GLU A 567 -15.65 -26.52 -8.15
N PRO A 568 -15.32 -26.85 -9.39
CA PRO A 568 -15.58 -28.17 -9.95
C PRO A 568 -14.72 -29.23 -9.26
N LEU A 569 -15.24 -30.48 -9.14
CA LEU A 569 -14.47 -31.59 -8.62
C LEU A 569 -13.30 -31.97 -9.57
N ILE A 570 -12.17 -32.34 -8.98
CA ILE A 570 -11.00 -32.75 -9.75
C ILE A 570 -11.24 -34.13 -10.37
N ALA A 571 -11.36 -34.15 -11.68
CA ALA A 571 -11.56 -35.42 -12.43
C ALA A 571 -10.34 -36.35 -12.32
N ARG A 572 -10.57 -37.63 -12.03
CA ARG A 572 -9.56 -38.68 -11.98
C ARG A 572 -9.56 -39.50 -13.29
N PRO A 573 -8.38 -39.98 -13.74
CA PRO A 573 -8.33 -40.91 -14.88
C PRO A 573 -9.12 -42.19 -14.60
N SER A 574 -9.80 -42.72 -15.61
CA SER A 574 -10.42 -44.04 -15.55
C SER A 574 -9.37 -45.15 -15.76
N ASP A 575 -9.54 -46.32 -15.11
CA ASP A 575 -8.66 -47.49 -15.31
C ASP A 575 -8.99 -48.29 -16.57
N GLU A 576 -10.08 -47.95 -17.28
CA GLU A 576 -10.40 -48.58 -18.53
C GLU A 576 -9.39 -48.21 -19.61
N PRO A 577 -8.85 -49.21 -20.38
CA PRO A 577 -8.00 -48.93 -21.52
C PRO A 577 -8.83 -48.12 -22.53
N GLN A 578 -8.59 -46.82 -22.61
CA GLN A 578 -9.12 -45.98 -23.69
C GLN A 578 -8.53 -46.49 -25.00
N GLY A 579 -9.31 -47.34 -25.69
CA GLY A 579 -9.04 -47.63 -27.11
C GLY A 579 -8.92 -46.29 -27.84
N LEU A 580 -7.91 -46.21 -28.71
CA LEU A 580 -7.56 -45.05 -29.55
C LEU A 580 -8.80 -44.46 -30.26
N ILE A 581 -9.57 -43.65 -29.57
CA ILE A 581 -10.61 -42.78 -30.17
C ILE A 581 -10.29 -41.36 -29.73
N GLY A 582 -10.16 -40.54 -30.76
CA GLY A 582 -9.66 -39.19 -30.72
C GLY A 582 -10.18 -38.31 -29.57
N ILE A 583 -9.33 -37.43 -29.14
CA ILE A 583 -9.58 -36.38 -28.17
C ILE A 583 -10.69 -35.46 -28.71
N GLY A 584 -11.94 -35.86 -28.48
CA GLY A 584 -13.10 -35.02 -28.58
C GLY A 584 -13.39 -34.48 -27.18
N ILE A 585 -13.51 -33.17 -27.04
CA ILE A 585 -14.10 -32.53 -25.86
C ILE A 585 -15.50 -33.12 -25.71
N VAL A 586 -15.69 -34.04 -24.75
CA VAL A 586 -17.03 -34.50 -24.37
C VAL A 586 -17.60 -33.47 -23.43
N PRO A 587 -18.72 -32.79 -23.79
CA PRO A 587 -19.49 -32.03 -22.81
C PRO A 587 -19.89 -32.97 -21.66
N PRO A 588 -19.96 -32.53 -20.42
CA PRO A 588 -20.36 -33.38 -19.31
C PRO A 588 -21.74 -33.95 -19.59
N ALA A 589 -21.82 -35.27 -19.80
CA ALA A 589 -23.07 -35.97 -19.84
C ALA A 589 -23.70 -35.84 -18.44
N LEU A 590 -24.87 -35.23 -18.39
CA LEU A 590 -25.71 -35.12 -17.19
C LEU A 590 -25.94 -36.54 -16.65
N ARG A 591 -25.45 -36.81 -15.45
CA ARG A 591 -25.90 -37.95 -14.64
C ARG A 591 -27.26 -37.56 -14.08
N GLU A 592 -28.24 -38.44 -14.24
CA GLU A 592 -29.64 -38.23 -13.84
C GLU A 592 -29.86 -37.97 -12.33
N ASP A 593 -28.83 -37.94 -11.53
CA ASP A 593 -28.89 -37.75 -10.08
C ASP A 593 -28.67 -36.26 -9.64
N GLU A 594 -28.52 -35.31 -10.57
CA GLU A 594 -28.28 -33.90 -10.28
C GLU A 594 -29.52 -32.99 -10.42
N GLU A 595 -30.73 -33.53 -10.62
CA GLU A 595 -31.93 -32.73 -10.78
C GLU A 595 -32.42 -32.01 -9.50
N GLU A 596 -31.99 -32.42 -8.30
CA GLU A 596 -32.45 -31.80 -7.05
C GLU A 596 -31.63 -30.58 -6.59
N ALA A 597 -30.46 -30.28 -7.21
CA ALA A 597 -29.62 -29.14 -6.81
C ALA A 597 -29.86 -27.86 -7.61
N LYS A 598 -30.80 -27.85 -8.56
CA LYS A 598 -31.08 -26.67 -9.44
C LYS A 598 -32.11 -25.68 -8.94
N PHE A 599 -32.70 -25.89 -7.75
CA PHE A 599 -33.67 -24.95 -7.18
C PHE A 599 -32.98 -23.83 -6.38
N GLY A 600 -32.26 -22.96 -7.02
CA GLY A 600 -31.63 -21.78 -6.38
C GLY A 600 -30.79 -20.90 -7.29
N ALA A 601 -30.51 -21.38 -8.52
CA ALA A 601 -29.64 -20.63 -9.43
C ALA A 601 -30.37 -19.77 -10.48
N ASP A 602 -31.67 -20.02 -10.70
CA ASP A 602 -32.40 -19.32 -11.77
C ASP A 602 -32.92 -17.91 -11.42
N GLU A 603 -32.92 -17.51 -10.15
CA GLU A 603 -33.37 -16.15 -9.79
C GLU A 603 -32.29 -15.07 -9.93
N LEU A 604 -31.03 -15.42 -10.23
CA LEU A 604 -29.93 -14.46 -10.41
C LEU A 604 -29.48 -14.28 -11.87
N ALA A 605 -30.09 -15.00 -12.82
CA ALA A 605 -29.66 -14.98 -14.24
C ALA A 605 -30.42 -13.95 -15.12
N GLU A 606 -31.49 -13.30 -14.66
CA GLU A 606 -32.26 -12.33 -15.46
C GLU A 606 -31.71 -10.89 -15.49
N GLY A 607 -30.57 -10.62 -14.84
CA GLY A 607 -29.95 -9.27 -14.78
C GLY A 607 -28.82 -8.99 -15.77
N ALA A 608 -28.38 -9.95 -16.57
CA ALA A 608 -27.15 -9.80 -17.39
C ALA A 608 -27.37 -10.06 -18.89
N GLN A 609 -28.37 -9.43 -19.50
CA GLN A 609 -28.41 -9.25 -20.96
C GLN A 609 -28.23 -7.77 -21.29
N GLY A 610 -27.01 -7.35 -21.54
CA GLY A 610 -26.65 -5.98 -21.91
C GLY A 610 -25.30 -5.89 -22.58
N GLY A 611 -25.25 -6.08 -23.90
CA GLY A 611 -24.33 -5.38 -24.79
C GLY A 611 -22.84 -5.77 -24.74
N ALA A 612 -22.42 -6.61 -25.67
CA ALA A 612 -21.04 -6.70 -26.10
C ALA A 612 -20.56 -5.34 -26.62
N THR A 613 -19.82 -4.59 -25.84
CA THR A 613 -19.06 -3.43 -26.29
C THR A 613 -17.58 -3.81 -26.40
N THR A 614 -17.02 -3.56 -27.58
CA THR A 614 -15.61 -3.62 -27.94
C THR A 614 -14.71 -3.09 -26.82
N PRO A 615 -13.56 -3.70 -26.54
CA PRO A 615 -12.63 -3.22 -25.51
C PRO A 615 -12.09 -1.85 -25.90
N ALA A 616 -12.53 -0.82 -25.20
CA ALA A 616 -11.91 0.50 -25.24
C ALA A 616 -10.51 0.42 -24.65
N ALA A 617 -9.55 1.12 -25.27
CA ALA A 617 -8.18 1.27 -24.81
C ALA A 617 -8.12 1.69 -23.33
N PRO A 618 -7.05 1.37 -22.59
CA PRO A 618 -7.01 1.39 -21.13
C PRO A 618 -7.28 2.79 -20.57
N GLU A 619 -8.46 2.99 -20.02
CA GLU A 619 -8.83 4.21 -19.28
C GLU A 619 -8.02 4.44 -17.98
N THR A 620 -7.23 3.46 -17.57
CA THR A 620 -6.39 3.54 -16.37
C THR A 620 -5.31 4.61 -16.45
N ALA A 621 -4.74 4.85 -17.63
CA ALA A 621 -3.76 5.93 -17.83
C ALA A 621 -4.42 7.32 -17.68
N LEU A 622 -5.66 7.48 -18.13
CA LEU A 622 -6.43 8.73 -18.01
C LEU A 622 -6.92 9.03 -16.59
N ARG A 623 -7.20 8.02 -15.77
CA ARG A 623 -7.54 8.21 -14.35
C ARG A 623 -6.34 8.67 -13.53
N GLY A 624 -5.16 8.12 -13.76
CA GLY A 624 -3.92 8.58 -13.12
C GLY A 624 -3.61 10.04 -13.41
N TRP A 625 -3.74 10.49 -14.67
CA TRP A 625 -3.51 11.88 -15.08
C TRP A 625 -4.53 12.86 -14.49
N ARG A 626 -5.79 12.46 -14.33
CA ARG A 626 -6.83 13.29 -13.68
C ARG A 626 -6.55 13.50 -12.20
N ALA A 627 -6.07 12.47 -11.49
CA ALA A 627 -5.68 12.58 -10.09
C ALA A 627 -4.44 13.48 -9.91
N VAL A 628 -3.44 13.36 -10.79
CA VAL A 628 -2.26 14.22 -10.81
C VAL A 628 -2.62 15.67 -11.16
N ALA A 629 -3.48 15.88 -12.13
CA ALA A 629 -3.96 17.22 -12.53
C ALA A 629 -4.78 17.87 -11.41
N LEU A 630 -5.64 17.11 -10.71
CA LEU A 630 -6.39 17.57 -9.52
C LEU A 630 -5.44 17.90 -8.37
N GLY A 631 -4.45 17.05 -8.08
CA GLY A 631 -3.45 17.30 -7.04
C GLY A 631 -2.61 18.55 -7.31
N ALA A 632 -2.14 18.72 -8.56
CA ALA A 632 -1.43 19.92 -8.99
C ALA A 632 -2.31 21.18 -8.93
N GLY A 633 -3.60 21.06 -9.28
CA GLY A 633 -4.58 22.13 -9.17
C GLY A 633 -4.83 22.57 -7.71
N VAL A 634 -4.97 21.60 -6.81
CA VAL A 634 -5.12 21.86 -5.35
C VAL A 634 -3.86 22.49 -4.77
N LEU A 635 -2.66 22.00 -5.13
CA LEU A 635 -1.40 22.60 -4.71
C LEU A 635 -1.23 24.02 -5.20
N ALA A 636 -1.56 24.31 -6.47
CA ALA A 636 -1.54 25.64 -7.04
C ALA A 636 -2.55 26.57 -6.35
N LEU A 637 -3.73 26.04 -6.01
CA LEU A 637 -4.76 26.79 -5.29
C LEU A 637 -4.34 27.10 -3.85
N LEU A 638 -3.76 26.14 -3.14
CA LEU A 638 -3.24 26.31 -1.77
C LEU A 638 -2.05 27.28 -1.75
N ALA A 639 -1.13 27.19 -2.70
CA ALA A 639 -0.03 28.13 -2.86
C ALA A 639 -0.54 29.55 -3.18
N GLY A 640 -1.54 29.66 -4.06
CA GLY A 640 -2.20 30.92 -4.38
C GLY A 640 -2.94 31.53 -3.18
N LEU A 641 -3.69 30.75 -2.43
CA LEU A 641 -4.37 31.14 -1.20
C LEU A 641 -3.37 31.55 -0.11
N GLY A 642 -2.30 30.78 0.08
CA GLY A 642 -1.23 31.08 1.02
C GLY A 642 -0.53 32.40 0.68
N ALA A 643 -0.20 32.62 -0.59
CA ALA A 643 0.39 33.86 -1.07
C ALA A 643 -0.57 35.07 -0.91
N ALA A 644 -1.87 34.88 -1.19
CA ALA A 644 -2.89 35.91 -1.03
C ALA A 644 -3.12 36.26 0.43
N LEU A 645 -3.24 35.26 1.32
CA LEU A 645 -3.43 35.44 2.75
C LEU A 645 -2.22 36.17 3.39
N TRP A 646 -1.04 35.73 3.00
CA TRP A 646 0.19 36.34 3.45
C TRP A 646 0.37 37.76 2.91
N GLY A 647 0.10 37.98 1.63
CA GLY A 647 0.10 39.33 1.05
C GLY A 647 -0.84 40.27 1.82
N ALA A 648 -2.02 39.81 2.19
CA ALA A 648 -2.98 40.52 2.99
C ALA A 648 -2.45 40.83 4.42
N LEU A 649 -1.77 39.85 5.04
CA LEU A 649 -1.16 40.02 6.37
C LEU A 649 0.08 40.92 6.34
N ALA A 650 0.93 40.81 5.32
CA ALA A 650 2.10 41.71 5.16
C ALA A 650 1.69 43.13 4.93
N VAL A 651 0.67 43.35 4.10
CA VAL A 651 0.09 44.70 3.86
C VAL A 651 -0.57 45.27 5.12
N ARG A 652 -1.14 44.48 6.01
CA ARG A 652 -1.70 44.93 7.30
C ARG A 652 -0.64 45.43 8.27
N ARG A 653 0.62 45.01 8.16
CA ARG A 653 1.73 45.41 9.04
C ARG A 653 2.47 46.64 8.57
N MET A 654 2.24 47.14 7.35
CA MET A 654 2.84 48.36 6.80
C MET A 654 2.16 49.60 7.34
N LYS A 655 2.92 50.70 7.44
CA LYS A 655 2.37 52.03 7.73
C LYS A 655 1.36 52.42 6.62
N PRO A 656 0.38 53.29 6.90
CA PRO A 656 -0.69 53.64 5.95
C PRO A 656 -0.21 54.05 4.55
N ALA A 657 0.78 54.97 4.47
CA ALA A 657 1.28 55.42 3.17
C ALA A 657 2.15 54.36 2.46
N GLU A 658 2.95 53.60 3.20
CA GLU A 658 3.71 52.46 2.64
C GLU A 658 2.75 51.42 2.03
N ARG A 659 1.64 51.16 2.71
CA ARG A 659 0.58 50.25 2.21
C ARG A 659 -0.03 50.72 0.90
N LEU A 660 -0.37 51.98 0.81
CA LEU A 660 -0.95 52.58 -0.40
C LEU A 660 0.01 52.55 -1.57
N PHE A 661 1.29 52.86 -1.32
CA PHE A 661 2.32 52.77 -2.36
C PHE A 661 2.61 51.33 -2.82
N ALA A 662 2.66 50.36 -1.89
CA ALA A 662 2.80 48.96 -2.22
C ALA A 662 1.63 48.42 -3.08
N LEU A 663 0.39 48.82 -2.75
CA LEU A 663 -0.80 48.52 -3.55
C LEU A 663 -0.72 49.16 -4.94
N LEU A 664 -0.18 50.38 -5.07
CA LEU A 664 0.04 51.03 -6.36
C LEU A 664 1.03 50.26 -7.22
N VAL A 665 2.17 49.84 -6.65
CA VAL A 665 3.18 49.03 -7.34
C VAL A 665 2.60 47.71 -7.79
N TRP A 666 1.79 47.04 -6.93
CA TRP A 666 1.12 45.79 -7.28
C TRP A 666 0.09 45.99 -8.40
N LEU A 667 -0.71 47.04 -8.36
CA LEU A 667 -1.70 47.33 -9.39
C LEU A 667 -1.04 47.65 -10.75
N ALA A 668 0.06 48.41 -10.71
CA ALA A 668 0.86 48.73 -11.89
C ALA A 668 1.49 47.47 -12.52
N ARG A 669 1.96 46.54 -11.69
CA ARG A 669 2.45 45.20 -12.14
C ARG A 669 1.41 44.42 -12.92
N LEU A 670 0.16 44.42 -12.45
CA LEU A 670 -0.96 43.79 -13.18
C LEU A 670 -1.20 44.45 -14.54
N ALA A 671 -0.87 45.71 -14.74
CA ALA A 671 -0.94 46.39 -16.02
C ALA A 671 0.33 46.24 -16.90
N GLY A 672 1.33 45.46 -16.42
CA GLY A 672 2.59 45.21 -17.11
C GLY A 672 3.68 46.25 -16.86
N VAL A 673 3.50 47.16 -15.91
CA VAL A 673 4.47 48.18 -15.51
C VAL A 673 5.15 47.75 -14.21
N ARG A 674 6.39 47.27 -14.28
CA ARG A 674 7.17 46.83 -13.10
C ARG A 674 8.03 47.96 -12.58
N LYS A 675 8.11 48.15 -11.26
CA LYS A 675 9.05 49.05 -10.62
C LYS A 675 10.47 48.47 -10.75
N GLY A 676 11.44 49.26 -11.18
CA GLY A 676 12.86 48.91 -11.17
C GLY A 676 13.44 48.90 -9.76
N ASP A 677 14.44 48.05 -9.51
CA ASP A 677 15.04 47.88 -8.18
C ASP A 677 15.79 49.16 -7.70
N SER A 678 16.40 49.92 -8.62
CA SER A 678 17.07 51.18 -8.39
C SER A 678 16.15 52.40 -8.54
N GLU A 679 14.90 52.22 -8.94
CA GLU A 679 13.98 53.30 -9.28
C GLU A 679 13.35 53.89 -7.99
N THR A 680 13.44 55.17 -7.84
CA THR A 680 12.81 55.86 -6.70
C THR A 680 11.27 55.87 -6.83
N PRO A 681 10.52 56.00 -5.72
CA PRO A 681 9.05 56.05 -5.77
C PRO A 681 8.51 57.14 -6.72
N ARG A 682 9.17 58.32 -6.79
CA ARG A 682 8.76 59.41 -7.69
C ARG A 682 9.05 59.10 -9.14
N GLU A 683 10.22 58.56 -9.45
CA GLU A 683 10.58 58.13 -10.82
C GLU A 683 9.62 57.05 -11.33
N PHE A 684 9.30 56.10 -10.48
CA PHE A 684 8.30 55.07 -10.80
C PHE A 684 6.92 55.67 -11.08
N ALA A 685 6.45 56.59 -10.22
CA ALA A 685 5.16 57.28 -10.38
C ALA A 685 5.10 58.09 -11.68
N ALA A 686 6.16 58.81 -11.99
CA ALA A 686 6.26 59.59 -13.25
C ALA A 686 6.31 58.68 -14.49
N ARG A 687 7.02 57.56 -14.44
CA ARG A 687 7.05 56.58 -15.54
C ARG A 687 5.70 55.88 -15.69
N LEU A 688 5.04 55.52 -14.59
CA LEU A 688 3.70 54.96 -14.61
C LEU A 688 2.71 55.89 -15.30
N ALA A 689 2.77 57.19 -14.92
CA ALA A 689 1.92 58.22 -15.48
C ALA A 689 2.11 58.41 -16.96
N ARG A 690 3.37 58.41 -17.45
CA ARG A 690 3.70 58.47 -18.90
C ARG A 690 3.20 57.23 -19.65
N THR A 691 3.26 56.06 -19.05
CA THR A 691 2.85 54.77 -19.71
C THR A 691 1.32 54.64 -19.82
N ILE A 692 0.58 55.08 -18.80
CA ILE A 692 -0.89 54.88 -18.74
C ILE A 692 -1.63 56.11 -19.31
N GLY A 693 -1.06 57.31 -19.15
CA GLY A 693 -1.60 58.61 -19.54
C GLY A 693 -2.61 59.15 -18.53
N GLY A 694 -2.50 60.45 -18.26
CA GLY A 694 -3.45 61.25 -17.49
C GLY A 694 -3.64 60.90 -16.00
N CYS A 695 -2.68 60.16 -15.36
CA CYS A 695 -2.74 59.82 -13.94
C CYS A 695 -1.54 60.35 -13.15
N GLU A 696 -0.85 61.36 -13.65
CA GLU A 696 0.37 61.92 -13.08
C GLU A 696 0.12 62.54 -11.66
N PRO A 697 -0.91 63.36 -11.47
CA PRO A 697 -1.14 63.98 -10.14
C PRO A 697 -1.41 62.93 -9.06
N GLU A 698 -2.21 61.92 -9.39
CA GLU A 698 -2.58 60.88 -8.41
C GLU A 698 -1.40 59.93 -8.14
N ALA A 699 -0.59 59.58 -9.14
CA ALA A 699 0.58 58.70 -8.97
C ALA A 699 1.67 59.39 -8.12
N LEU A 700 1.96 60.66 -8.38
CA LEU A 700 2.91 61.46 -7.61
C LEU A 700 2.41 61.71 -6.19
N PHE A 701 1.12 61.94 -5.99
CA PHE A 701 0.53 62.09 -4.67
C PHE A 701 0.84 60.87 -3.76
N PHE A 702 0.73 59.66 -4.24
CA PHE A 702 1.05 58.45 -3.45
C PHE A 702 2.56 58.27 -3.25
N ALA A 703 3.40 58.67 -4.18
CA ALA A 703 4.84 58.68 -4.01
C ALA A 703 5.29 59.70 -2.95
N ASP A 704 4.72 60.88 -2.97
CA ASP A 704 5.02 61.94 -1.99
C ASP A 704 4.53 61.58 -0.59
N LEU A 705 3.34 60.99 -0.46
CA LEU A 705 2.82 60.45 0.78
C LEU A 705 3.76 59.42 1.40
N TYR A 706 4.31 58.52 0.58
CA TYR A 706 5.30 57.50 0.96
C TYR A 706 6.59 58.17 1.47
N TYR A 707 7.11 59.19 0.75
CA TYR A 707 8.29 59.95 1.18
C TYR A 707 8.09 60.68 2.50
N GLN A 708 6.96 61.36 2.69
CA GLN A 708 6.63 62.04 3.92
C GLN A 708 6.58 61.12 5.13
N GLU A 709 5.97 59.94 4.99
CA GLU A 709 5.86 58.99 6.11
C GLU A 709 7.18 58.28 6.43
N ARG A 710 8.04 58.05 5.45
CA ARG A 710 9.26 57.23 5.61
C ARG A 710 10.50 58.07 5.97
N PHE A 711 10.62 59.27 5.44
CA PHE A 711 11.84 60.08 5.54
C PHE A 711 11.68 61.42 6.22
N SER A 712 10.47 61.87 6.57
CA SER A 712 10.28 63.13 7.29
C SER A 712 10.45 62.93 8.80
N ALA A 713 11.27 63.74 9.41
CA ALA A 713 11.45 63.84 10.88
C ALA A 713 10.24 64.44 11.59
N ARG A 714 9.39 65.21 10.88
CA ARG A 714 8.16 65.85 11.42
C ARG A 714 7.00 64.87 11.24
N LYS A 715 6.11 64.74 12.27
CA LYS A 715 4.85 64.02 12.14
C LYS A 715 4.08 64.59 10.94
N ALA A 716 3.80 63.73 9.97
CA ALA A 716 3.02 64.12 8.80
C ALA A 716 1.69 64.76 9.25
N ALA A 717 1.32 65.85 8.61
CA ALA A 717 0.01 66.47 8.83
C ALA A 717 -1.10 65.43 8.50
N PRO A 718 -2.25 65.48 9.19
CA PRO A 718 -3.35 64.58 8.94
C PRO A 718 -3.82 64.72 7.48
N VAL A 719 -3.52 63.70 6.66
CA VAL A 719 -3.92 63.70 5.25
C VAL A 719 -5.41 63.43 5.17
N ASP A 720 -6.14 64.23 4.39
CA ASP A 720 -7.56 64.07 4.15
C ASP A 720 -7.86 62.68 3.58
N ARG A 721 -8.63 61.86 4.33
CA ARG A 721 -9.02 60.51 3.95
C ARG A 721 -9.84 60.48 2.65
N ASP A 722 -10.58 61.52 2.39
CA ASP A 722 -11.42 61.63 1.19
C ASP A 722 -10.59 61.98 -0.03
N ALA A 723 -9.51 62.75 0.11
CA ALA A 723 -8.52 62.95 -0.97
C ALA A 723 -7.82 61.64 -1.35
N ILE A 724 -7.40 60.82 -0.36
CA ILE A 724 -6.81 59.51 -0.62
C ILE A 724 -7.81 58.60 -1.37
N ARG A 725 -9.05 58.56 -0.96
CA ARG A 725 -10.09 57.74 -1.59
C ARG A 725 -10.36 58.16 -3.03
N ARG A 726 -10.47 59.46 -3.28
CA ARG A 726 -10.71 60.01 -4.63
C ARG A 726 -9.54 59.70 -5.58
N SER A 727 -8.31 60.00 -5.14
CA SER A 727 -7.09 59.75 -5.91
C SER A 727 -6.89 58.26 -6.21
N TRP A 728 -7.15 57.37 -5.23
CA TRP A 728 -7.09 55.93 -5.40
C TRP A 728 -8.12 55.40 -6.38
N ALA A 729 -9.36 55.87 -6.31
CA ALA A 729 -10.45 55.44 -7.19
C ALA A 729 -10.20 55.88 -8.65
N SER A 730 -9.65 57.09 -8.86
CA SER A 730 -9.25 57.59 -10.18
C SER A 730 -8.12 56.74 -10.78
N LEU A 731 -7.04 56.59 -10.03
CA LEU A 731 -5.86 55.82 -10.46
C LEU A 731 -6.16 54.39 -10.78
N ARG A 732 -6.90 53.67 -9.92
CA ARG A 732 -7.33 52.31 -10.13
C ARG A 732 -8.14 52.12 -11.42
N ARG A 733 -9.11 53.00 -11.69
CA ARG A 733 -9.91 52.95 -12.90
C ARG A 733 -9.08 53.08 -14.17
N ARG A 734 -8.11 54.00 -14.18
CA ARG A 734 -7.22 54.27 -15.32
C ARG A 734 -6.27 53.10 -15.60
N ILE A 735 -5.66 52.53 -14.55
CA ILE A 735 -4.76 51.35 -14.66
C ILE A 735 -5.53 50.13 -15.19
N LEU A 736 -6.72 49.88 -14.69
CA LEU A 736 -7.55 48.74 -15.17
C LEU A 736 -8.04 48.98 -16.60
N ALA A 737 -8.44 50.19 -16.97
CA ALA A 737 -8.84 50.53 -18.35
C ALA A 737 -7.70 50.34 -19.34
N TYR A 738 -6.46 50.73 -18.96
CA TYR A 738 -5.26 50.50 -19.78
C TYR A 738 -5.00 49.00 -19.99
N ARG A 739 -5.13 48.18 -18.96
CA ARG A 739 -4.98 46.74 -19.05
C ARG A 739 -6.02 46.12 -20.00
N TRP A 740 -7.28 46.54 -19.87
CA TRP A 740 -8.38 46.07 -20.75
C TRP A 740 -8.12 46.43 -22.24
N ARG A 741 -7.66 47.63 -22.50
CA ARG A 741 -7.27 48.02 -23.87
C ARG A 741 -6.16 47.15 -24.42
N ARG A 742 -5.12 46.85 -23.63
CA ARG A 742 -4.02 45.97 -24.06
C ARG A 742 -4.49 44.52 -24.30
N LEU A 743 -5.36 43.99 -23.45
CA LEU A 743 -5.95 42.66 -23.66
C LEU A 743 -6.80 42.60 -24.92
N ARG A 744 -7.62 43.61 -25.18
CA ARG A 744 -8.41 43.67 -26.43
C ARG A 744 -7.50 43.68 -27.65
N LEU A 745 -6.44 44.45 -27.65
CA LEU A 745 -5.48 44.52 -28.76
C LEU A 745 -4.70 43.21 -28.97
N ALA A 746 -4.46 42.45 -27.89
CA ALA A 746 -3.82 41.15 -27.96
C ALA A 746 -4.75 40.02 -28.48
N LEU A 747 -6.06 40.18 -28.30
CA LEU A 747 -7.07 39.21 -28.74
C LEU A 747 -7.66 39.49 -30.12
N THR A 748 -7.36 40.66 -30.74
CA THR A 748 -7.73 40.94 -32.15
C THR A 748 -6.78 40.23 -33.09
N PRO A 749 -7.27 39.37 -34.01
CA PRO A 749 -6.41 38.69 -34.98
C PRO A 749 -5.73 39.69 -35.90
N LYS A 750 -4.41 39.60 -36.02
CA LYS A 750 -3.64 40.42 -36.99
C LYS A 750 -4.15 40.09 -38.39
N PRO A 751 -4.42 41.11 -39.27
CA PRO A 751 -4.80 40.86 -40.66
C PRO A 751 -3.69 40.09 -41.36
N ARG A 752 -4.04 38.96 -41.98
CA ARG A 752 -3.14 38.20 -42.84
C ARG A 752 -2.75 39.07 -44.04
N VAL A 753 -1.47 39.45 -44.14
CA VAL A 753 -0.92 40.04 -45.33
C VAL A 753 -0.83 38.93 -46.39
N VAL A 754 -1.73 38.98 -47.37
CA VAL A 754 -1.69 38.12 -48.55
C VAL A 754 -0.56 38.66 -49.46
N ARG A 755 0.57 37.96 -49.52
CA ARG A 755 1.61 38.22 -50.53
C ARG A 755 1.10 37.69 -51.86
N VAL A 756 0.77 38.59 -52.77
CA VAL A 756 0.54 38.28 -54.20
C VAL A 756 1.91 37.99 -54.84
N PRO A 757 2.09 36.84 -55.52
CA PRO A 757 3.32 36.57 -56.24
C PRO A 757 3.38 37.46 -57.47
N ILE A 758 4.44 38.23 -57.57
CA ILE A 758 4.78 38.98 -58.79
C ILE A 758 5.41 37.99 -59.77
N THR A 759 4.63 37.61 -60.83
CA THR A 759 5.14 36.89 -61.97
C THR A 759 5.99 37.89 -62.84
N ARG A 760 7.28 37.60 -62.97
CA ARG A 760 8.16 38.30 -63.95
C ARG A 760 7.76 37.83 -65.33
N LEU A 761 7.46 38.80 -66.20
CA LEU A 761 7.59 38.72 -67.66
C LEU A 761 9.05 38.70 -68.05
#